data_df6121b0039d321fc4035b8387686a05
#
_entry.id   df6121b0039d321fc4035b8387686a05
#
_cell.length_a   1.000
_cell.length_b   1.000
_cell.length_c   1.000
_cell.angle_alpha   90.00
_cell.angle_beta   90.00
_cell.angle_gamma   90.00
#
_symmetry.space_group_name_H-M   'P 1'
#
loop_
_entity.id
_entity.type
_entity.pdbx_description
1 polymer ?
#
loop_
_entity_poly.entity_id
_entity_poly.type
_entity_poly.pdbx_seq_one_letter_code
_entity_poly.pdbx_strand_id
1 'polypeptide(L)'
;MKGKDLGEYDYSKNEEVRPGIHKYAESVVRKFLKNERTIVGIFKRQWYVTKADIINIGASEYPYFLIKAPNNLANQFNIDLEILVIFSSYPKFEPRTLDAFEYVKKKLERGRIENLCGVLISNDNEIDSKIQKYNTGENRIIVPFSYSELTTKANSEDYFIRNKFQKFFFNRDLFAFNDALKTDLYFFGRDQLVLDIINKHLSGENSGLFGLRKTGKTSIIFDVKRKILHRKGVAVFVSCQNPAISESSWYNALHFVVKCMYEDINSDLSLEGEKKLNPIYEKSDYSEDSATSNFIDEIENISKKIDHSILLMFDEVEHITFKKASNILWGEGLESVSFWKAIRSIYQSRKNKYFSFCIVGTNPVCIEYPQILHADNPIFKAVEPTFIQGFNRAQTRKMIRTLGRVMGISFEESIYQKLTDEYGGHPFLIRHVCSYISQKNIKRPITISKTNYENGKQEFNKQETEYFDMILGVLKDFYKEEYELLTYLAVKDYDTFHYFANEDPTYIKHLLGYGLIQKIEDDYEFKMEVMKDYIIKKEKLKVKTLKSIEDKWKYLVEERGKLEVSFRKMVKQVLVIEQFKDSNFNAKSYVMSKLHNSSTHKKKYGNLSINDLFNADKAEIYFSDLDKLVRGKWESFERYIKDMDQESFKHYMKVINKVGRADAHAKEKIDEKALQEVNIAFDKLSNIISNFDSTPNELSDVFS
;
A
#
# COMPACT_ATOMS: atom_id res chain seq x y z
N MET A 1 5.18 28.70 -52.18
CA MET A 1 3.77 28.56 -51.72
C MET A 1 3.73 28.90 -50.24
N LYS A 2 2.97 29.90 -49.88
CA LYS A 2 2.96 30.53 -48.54
C LYS A 2 2.32 29.57 -47.53
N GLY A 3 3.06 29.24 -46.43
CA GLY A 3 2.53 28.58 -45.27
C GLY A 3 1.48 29.46 -44.59
N LYS A 4 0.31 28.91 -44.32
CA LYS A 4 -0.68 29.53 -43.47
C LYS A 4 -0.28 29.25 -42.02
N ASP A 5 -0.02 30.32 -41.26
CA ASP A 5 0.08 30.30 -39.81
C ASP A 5 -1.20 29.69 -39.22
N LEU A 6 -1.04 28.55 -38.56
CA LEU A 6 -2.03 28.04 -37.63
C LEU A 6 -1.82 28.80 -36.30
N GLY A 7 -2.66 29.80 -36.06
CA GLY A 7 -2.64 30.59 -34.84
C GLY A 7 -2.72 29.69 -33.61
N GLU A 8 -1.80 29.90 -32.67
CA GLU A 8 -1.86 29.36 -31.33
C GLU A 8 -3.18 29.77 -30.67
N TYR A 9 -4.00 28.79 -30.35
CA TYR A 9 -5.19 29.02 -29.55
C TYR A 9 -4.76 29.28 -28.12
N ASP A 10 -4.84 30.52 -27.69
CA ASP A 10 -4.60 30.98 -26.33
C ASP A 10 -5.75 30.53 -25.42
N TYR A 11 -5.50 29.50 -24.61
CA TYR A 11 -6.44 28.95 -23.63
C TYR A 11 -6.66 29.81 -22.38
N SER A 12 -6.09 31.01 -22.31
CA SER A 12 -6.14 31.90 -21.14
C SER A 12 -7.34 32.82 -21.07
N LYS A 13 -8.20 32.88 -22.11
CA LYS A 13 -9.41 33.69 -22.06
C LYS A 13 -10.61 32.85 -21.62
N ASN A 14 -11.07 33.08 -20.40
CA ASN A 14 -12.38 32.65 -19.87
C ASN A 14 -13.52 33.30 -20.68
N GLU A 15 -13.75 32.86 -21.94
CA GLU A 15 -14.96 33.23 -22.64
C GLU A 15 -16.14 32.48 -22.03
N GLU A 16 -17.12 33.24 -21.57
CA GLU A 16 -18.37 32.71 -21.02
C GLU A 16 -19.08 31.87 -22.08
N VAL A 17 -19.24 30.57 -21.81
CA VAL A 17 -19.89 29.63 -22.75
C VAL A 17 -21.37 30.03 -22.86
N ARG A 18 -21.76 30.64 -23.97
CA ARG A 18 -23.17 31.00 -24.25
C ARG A 18 -23.92 29.76 -24.75
N PRO A 19 -25.13 29.50 -24.25
CA PRO A 19 -25.99 28.44 -24.75
C PRO A 19 -26.26 28.58 -26.26
N GLY A 20 -26.41 27.45 -26.96
CA GLY A 20 -26.66 27.45 -28.38
C GLY A 20 -26.28 26.14 -29.07
N ILE A 21 -26.15 26.23 -30.41
CA ILE A 21 -25.72 25.10 -31.24
C ILE A 21 -24.81 25.56 -32.38
N HIS A 22 -23.76 24.82 -32.62
CA HIS A 22 -22.83 25.11 -33.74
C HIS A 22 -23.50 24.76 -35.08
N LYS A 23 -23.29 25.59 -36.12
CA LYS A 23 -23.94 25.47 -37.45
C LYS A 23 -23.82 24.05 -38.04
N TYR A 24 -22.65 23.45 -38.01
CA TYR A 24 -22.46 22.08 -38.53
C TYR A 24 -23.21 21.02 -37.71
N ALA A 25 -23.24 21.17 -36.36
CA ALA A 25 -24.02 20.27 -35.52
C ALA A 25 -25.53 20.38 -35.85
N GLU A 26 -26.03 21.58 -36.05
CA GLU A 26 -27.43 21.81 -36.42
C GLU A 26 -27.84 21.11 -37.73
N SER A 27 -26.95 21.11 -38.72
CA SER A 27 -27.21 20.41 -39.99
C SER A 27 -27.34 18.90 -39.83
N VAL A 28 -26.55 18.29 -38.95
CA VAL A 28 -26.61 16.86 -38.65
C VAL A 28 -27.85 16.53 -37.82
N VAL A 29 -28.14 17.34 -36.79
CA VAL A 29 -29.33 17.16 -35.92
C VAL A 29 -30.64 17.12 -36.71
N ARG A 30 -30.71 17.80 -37.88
CA ARG A 30 -31.89 17.71 -38.76
C ARG A 30 -32.17 16.30 -39.29
N LYS A 31 -31.16 15.41 -39.30
CA LYS A 31 -31.29 14.00 -39.70
C LYS A 31 -31.76 13.08 -38.52
N PHE A 32 -31.73 13.56 -37.30
CA PHE A 32 -32.17 12.79 -36.12
C PHE A 32 -33.70 12.61 -36.12
N LEU A 33 -34.20 11.65 -35.33
CA LEU A 33 -35.61 11.45 -35.14
C LEU A 33 -36.28 12.70 -34.55
N LYS A 34 -37.58 12.87 -34.77
CA LYS A 34 -38.35 14.06 -34.31
C LYS A 34 -38.17 14.32 -32.79
N ASN A 35 -38.29 13.27 -32.01
CA ASN A 35 -38.12 13.37 -30.53
C ASN A 35 -36.69 13.76 -30.16
N GLU A 36 -35.69 13.21 -30.82
CA GLU A 36 -34.26 13.51 -30.58
C GLU A 36 -33.94 14.97 -30.91
N ARG A 37 -34.47 15.48 -32.04
CA ARG A 37 -34.34 16.92 -32.40
C ARG A 37 -34.93 17.81 -31.30
N THR A 38 -36.10 17.44 -30.76
CA THR A 38 -36.74 18.19 -29.69
C THR A 38 -35.85 18.20 -28.45
N ILE A 39 -35.25 17.05 -28.08
CA ILE A 39 -34.36 16.92 -26.93
C ILE A 39 -33.08 17.72 -27.09
N VAL A 40 -32.42 17.68 -28.27
CA VAL A 40 -31.27 18.58 -28.56
C VAL A 40 -31.69 20.04 -28.42
N GLY A 41 -32.92 20.40 -28.83
CA GLY A 41 -33.50 21.74 -28.64
C GLY A 41 -33.63 22.14 -27.16
N ILE A 42 -33.88 21.17 -26.23
CA ILE A 42 -33.92 21.42 -24.79
C ILE A 42 -32.50 21.67 -24.26
N PHE A 43 -31.55 20.83 -24.62
CA PHE A 43 -30.17 21.00 -24.18
C PHE A 43 -29.55 22.32 -24.63
N LYS A 44 -29.79 22.75 -25.88
CA LYS A 44 -29.24 24.01 -26.42
C LYS A 44 -29.72 25.29 -25.70
N ARG A 45 -30.76 25.21 -24.88
CA ARG A 45 -31.23 26.35 -24.08
C ARG A 45 -30.29 26.68 -22.90
N GLN A 46 -29.58 25.69 -22.39
CA GLN A 46 -28.71 25.83 -21.21
C GLN A 46 -27.24 25.46 -21.50
N TRP A 47 -26.98 24.70 -22.55
CA TRP A 47 -25.68 24.16 -22.94
C TRP A 47 -25.32 24.60 -24.36
N TYR A 48 -24.02 24.54 -24.69
CA TYR A 48 -23.58 24.78 -26.08
C TYR A 48 -23.34 23.43 -26.76
N VAL A 49 -24.11 23.13 -27.81
CA VAL A 49 -23.95 21.92 -28.63
C VAL A 49 -22.85 22.16 -29.67
N THR A 50 -21.71 21.50 -29.52
CA THR A 50 -20.51 21.73 -30.34
C THR A 50 -20.45 20.84 -31.56
N LYS A 51 -20.90 19.59 -31.48
CA LYS A 51 -20.86 18.58 -32.55
C LYS A 51 -22.07 17.66 -32.47
N ALA A 52 -22.51 17.11 -33.60
CA ALA A 52 -23.46 16.02 -33.66
C ALA A 52 -23.02 15.05 -34.77
N ASP A 53 -23.32 13.76 -34.61
CA ASP A 53 -23.06 12.75 -35.65
C ASP A 53 -23.89 11.49 -35.32
N ILE A 54 -23.84 10.50 -36.22
CA ILE A 54 -24.49 9.20 -36.09
C ILE A 54 -23.41 8.13 -36.21
N ILE A 55 -23.46 7.12 -35.34
CA ILE A 55 -22.52 6.02 -35.33
C ILE A 55 -23.23 4.68 -35.40
N ASN A 56 -22.70 3.76 -36.20
CA ASN A 56 -23.18 2.40 -36.35
C ASN A 56 -22.22 1.44 -35.65
N ILE A 57 -22.75 0.58 -34.79
CA ILE A 57 -22.02 -0.48 -34.10
C ILE A 57 -22.75 -1.80 -34.40
N GLY A 58 -22.17 -2.60 -35.29
CA GLY A 58 -22.87 -3.72 -35.86
C GLY A 58 -24.14 -3.27 -36.60
N ALA A 59 -25.27 -3.84 -36.24
CA ALA A 59 -26.59 -3.47 -36.80
C ALA A 59 -27.28 -2.33 -36.04
N SER A 60 -26.67 -1.78 -34.99
CA SER A 60 -27.27 -0.75 -34.14
C SER A 60 -26.79 0.64 -34.49
N GLU A 61 -27.72 1.58 -34.60
CA GLU A 61 -27.46 2.99 -34.85
C GLU A 61 -27.64 3.82 -33.58
N TYR A 62 -26.65 4.69 -33.30
CA TYR A 62 -26.62 5.56 -32.11
C TYR A 62 -26.34 7.01 -32.55
N PRO A 63 -27.37 7.88 -32.64
CA PRO A 63 -27.16 9.30 -32.75
C PRO A 63 -26.48 9.86 -31.51
N TYR A 64 -25.54 10.79 -31.66
CA TYR A 64 -24.89 11.44 -30.54
C TYR A 64 -24.61 12.92 -30.81
N PHE A 65 -24.43 13.66 -29.72
CA PHE A 65 -23.97 15.03 -29.77
C PHE A 65 -23.05 15.35 -28.59
N LEU A 66 -22.23 16.38 -28.74
CA LEU A 66 -21.33 16.87 -27.71
C LEU A 66 -21.87 18.19 -27.17
N ILE A 67 -21.84 18.33 -25.83
CA ILE A 67 -22.26 19.55 -25.14
C ILE A 67 -21.11 20.11 -24.31
N LYS A 68 -20.97 21.44 -24.31
CA LYS A 68 -20.08 22.17 -23.43
C LYS A 68 -20.90 22.81 -22.30
N ALA A 69 -20.45 22.60 -21.06
CA ALA A 69 -21.13 23.14 -19.89
C ALA A 69 -20.91 24.64 -19.76
N PRO A 70 -21.93 25.45 -19.38
CA PRO A 70 -21.71 26.82 -18.94
C PRO A 70 -20.88 26.83 -17.64
N ASN A 71 -20.15 27.94 -17.41
CA ASN A 71 -19.14 28.02 -16.35
C ASN A 71 -19.66 27.65 -14.94
N ASN A 72 -20.90 27.98 -14.61
CA ASN A 72 -21.52 27.64 -13.33
C ASN A 72 -21.69 26.13 -13.15
N LEU A 73 -22.11 25.40 -14.18
CA LEU A 73 -22.24 23.94 -14.15
C LEU A 73 -20.88 23.24 -14.26
N ALA A 74 -20.00 23.75 -15.12
CA ALA A 74 -18.63 23.27 -15.24
C ALA A 74 -17.92 23.28 -13.88
N ASN A 75 -17.97 24.42 -13.17
CA ASN A 75 -17.38 24.56 -11.83
C ASN A 75 -18.06 23.69 -10.78
N GLN A 76 -19.39 23.53 -10.86
CA GLN A 76 -20.14 22.76 -9.87
C GLN A 76 -19.79 21.26 -9.93
N PHE A 77 -19.60 20.71 -11.12
CA PHE A 77 -19.38 19.28 -11.33
C PHE A 77 -17.92 18.93 -11.70
N ASN A 78 -17.01 19.91 -11.71
CA ASN A 78 -15.61 19.77 -12.13
C ASN A 78 -15.51 19.20 -13.56
N ILE A 79 -16.25 19.77 -14.49
CA ILE A 79 -16.29 19.38 -15.90
C ILE A 79 -15.53 20.43 -16.71
N ASP A 80 -14.41 20.03 -17.30
CA ASP A 80 -13.54 20.95 -18.07
C ASP A 80 -13.68 20.76 -19.59
N LEU A 81 -14.16 19.60 -20.02
CA LEU A 81 -14.24 19.20 -21.41
C LEU A 81 -15.70 19.07 -21.89
N GLU A 82 -15.88 18.63 -23.14
CA GLU A 82 -17.21 18.40 -23.73
C GLU A 82 -17.79 17.07 -23.22
N ILE A 83 -19.07 17.06 -22.85
CA ILE A 83 -19.79 15.85 -22.44
C ILE A 83 -20.39 15.16 -23.68
N LEU A 84 -20.15 13.86 -23.78
CA LEU A 84 -20.78 13.03 -24.82
C LEU A 84 -22.20 12.65 -24.40
N VAL A 85 -23.17 12.96 -25.25
CA VAL A 85 -24.58 12.59 -25.12
C VAL A 85 -24.93 11.60 -26.21
N ILE A 86 -25.40 10.40 -25.83
CA ILE A 86 -25.76 9.34 -26.75
C ILE A 86 -27.26 9.07 -26.65
N PHE A 87 -27.93 8.90 -27.79
CA PHE A 87 -29.30 8.42 -27.86
C PHE A 87 -29.35 6.91 -28.04
N SER A 88 -30.31 6.27 -27.36
CA SER A 88 -30.69 4.88 -27.55
C SER A 88 -32.21 4.84 -27.80
N SER A 89 -32.59 4.70 -29.06
CA SER A 89 -34.00 4.64 -29.45
C SER A 89 -34.67 3.28 -29.15
N TYR A 90 -33.89 2.29 -28.70
CA TYR A 90 -34.39 0.95 -28.41
C TYR A 90 -35.30 0.95 -27.19
N PRO A 91 -36.42 0.14 -27.20
CA PRO A 91 -37.41 0.13 -26.14
C PRO A 91 -36.87 -0.34 -24.78
N LYS A 92 -35.80 -1.15 -24.77
CA LYS A 92 -35.15 -1.65 -23.55
C LYS A 92 -33.67 -1.33 -23.61
N PHE A 93 -33.13 -0.88 -22.48
CA PHE A 93 -31.70 -0.69 -22.31
C PHE A 93 -30.97 -2.03 -22.28
N GLU A 94 -29.88 -2.11 -23.04
CA GLU A 94 -28.93 -3.22 -23.02
C GLU A 94 -27.55 -2.71 -22.67
N PRO A 95 -26.74 -3.45 -21.85
CA PRO A 95 -25.40 -3.03 -21.43
C PRO A 95 -24.46 -2.65 -22.56
N ARG A 96 -24.55 -3.33 -23.72
CA ARG A 96 -23.77 -3.01 -24.93
C ARG A 96 -23.98 -1.56 -25.45
N THR A 97 -25.05 -0.89 -25.05
CA THR A 97 -25.25 0.54 -25.36
C THR A 97 -24.15 1.40 -24.73
N LEU A 98 -23.55 0.95 -23.62
CA LEU A 98 -22.42 1.66 -22.98
C LEU A 98 -21.13 1.57 -23.79
N ASP A 99 -20.96 0.54 -24.62
CA ASP A 99 -19.79 0.38 -25.49
C ASP A 99 -19.76 1.51 -26.55
N ALA A 100 -20.92 2.09 -26.86
CA ALA A 100 -20.99 3.24 -27.78
C ALA A 100 -20.20 4.45 -27.26
N PHE A 101 -20.12 4.66 -25.95
CA PHE A 101 -19.31 5.74 -25.38
C PHE A 101 -17.82 5.54 -25.67
N GLU A 102 -17.30 4.34 -25.54
CA GLU A 102 -15.89 4.05 -25.81
C GLU A 102 -15.60 4.07 -27.31
N TYR A 103 -16.54 3.60 -28.12
CA TYR A 103 -16.39 3.62 -29.58
C TYR A 103 -16.34 5.05 -30.13
N VAL A 104 -17.26 5.93 -29.70
CA VAL A 104 -17.26 7.35 -30.08
C VAL A 104 -15.99 8.04 -29.59
N LYS A 105 -15.57 7.77 -28.37
CA LYS A 105 -14.36 8.34 -27.78
C LYS A 105 -13.09 7.99 -28.57
N LYS A 106 -12.97 6.75 -29.07
CA LYS A 106 -11.85 6.31 -29.90
C LYS A 106 -11.83 7.03 -31.28
N LYS A 107 -13.02 7.37 -31.80
CA LYS A 107 -13.19 8.04 -33.12
C LYS A 107 -12.91 9.55 -33.07
N LEU A 108 -13.03 10.17 -31.88
CA LEU A 108 -12.84 11.60 -31.72
C LEU A 108 -11.40 11.93 -31.27
N GLU A 109 -11.03 13.20 -31.44
CA GLU A 109 -9.71 13.69 -31.02
C GLU A 109 -9.47 13.47 -29.54
N ARG A 110 -8.26 13.01 -29.19
CA ARG A 110 -7.86 12.79 -27.82
C ARG A 110 -7.94 14.10 -27.03
N GLY A 111 -8.49 14.01 -25.81
CA GLY A 111 -8.59 15.17 -24.91
C GLY A 111 -9.77 16.09 -25.17
N ARG A 112 -10.66 15.78 -26.13
CA ARG A 112 -11.84 16.58 -26.39
C ARG A 112 -13.02 16.26 -25.48
N ILE A 113 -13.22 14.98 -25.16
CA ILE A 113 -14.38 14.50 -24.40
C ILE A 113 -14.05 14.33 -22.93
N GLU A 114 -14.99 14.72 -22.08
CA GLU A 114 -14.94 14.46 -20.65
C GLU A 114 -14.88 12.96 -20.36
N ASN A 115 -13.89 12.60 -19.53
CA ASN A 115 -13.72 11.21 -19.10
C ASN A 115 -14.55 10.85 -17.87
N LEU A 116 -14.89 11.88 -17.07
CA LEU A 116 -15.60 11.71 -15.81
C LEU A 116 -17.05 11.28 -16.03
N CYS A 117 -17.73 11.85 -17.01
CA CYS A 117 -19.16 11.61 -17.22
C CYS A 117 -19.56 11.52 -18.70
N GLY A 118 -20.75 10.94 -18.90
CA GLY A 118 -21.49 10.95 -20.16
C GLY A 118 -22.97 11.01 -19.89
N VAL A 119 -23.77 11.29 -20.90
CA VAL A 119 -25.23 11.33 -20.81
C VAL A 119 -25.79 10.26 -21.75
N LEU A 120 -26.69 9.41 -21.21
CA LEU A 120 -27.44 8.44 -21.99
C LEU A 120 -28.91 8.84 -22.03
N ILE A 121 -29.44 9.08 -23.22
CA ILE A 121 -30.86 9.35 -23.42
C ILE A 121 -31.49 8.11 -24.04
N SER A 122 -32.36 7.44 -23.28
CA SER A 122 -32.95 6.15 -23.66
C SER A 122 -34.46 6.20 -23.81
N ASN A 123 -34.98 5.37 -24.71
CA ASN A 123 -36.43 5.17 -24.84
C ASN A 123 -36.99 4.23 -23.71
N ASP A 124 -36.10 3.68 -22.89
CA ASP A 124 -36.45 2.88 -21.71
C ASP A 124 -36.79 3.80 -20.52
N ASN A 125 -38.02 3.74 -20.03
CA ASN A 125 -38.48 4.59 -18.92
C ASN A 125 -37.87 4.19 -17.56
N GLU A 126 -37.31 2.98 -17.44
CA GLU A 126 -36.66 2.50 -16.21
C GLU A 126 -35.15 2.71 -16.22
N ILE A 127 -34.62 3.51 -17.17
CA ILE A 127 -33.18 3.70 -17.39
C ILE A 127 -32.43 4.14 -16.14
N ASP A 128 -33.05 4.95 -15.26
CA ASP A 128 -32.45 5.43 -14.00
C ASP A 128 -32.03 4.27 -13.10
N SER A 129 -32.92 3.34 -12.84
CA SER A 129 -32.68 2.20 -11.96
C SER A 129 -31.65 1.22 -12.55
N LYS A 130 -31.63 1.09 -13.87
CA LYS A 130 -30.70 0.23 -14.59
C LYS A 130 -29.28 0.83 -14.59
N ILE A 131 -29.14 2.10 -14.92
CA ILE A 131 -27.84 2.79 -14.94
C ILE A 131 -27.26 2.94 -13.53
N GLN A 132 -28.07 3.09 -12.49
CA GLN A 132 -27.57 3.18 -11.12
C GLN A 132 -26.74 1.95 -10.70
N LYS A 133 -27.06 0.77 -11.23
CA LYS A 133 -26.27 -0.47 -11.01
C LYS A 133 -24.90 -0.45 -11.70
N TYR A 134 -24.73 0.31 -12.77
CA TYR A 134 -23.48 0.43 -13.53
C TYR A 134 -22.59 1.59 -13.05
N ASN A 135 -23.17 2.58 -12.37
CA ASN A 135 -22.43 3.74 -11.85
C ASN A 135 -21.69 3.39 -10.55
N THR A 136 -20.92 2.31 -10.53
CA THR A 136 -20.17 1.83 -9.37
C THR A 136 -18.66 1.88 -9.63
N GLY A 137 -17.87 1.94 -8.57
CA GLY A 137 -16.41 1.90 -8.66
C GLY A 137 -15.79 3.05 -9.48
N GLU A 138 -14.79 2.73 -10.27
CA GLU A 138 -14.04 3.66 -11.13
C GLU A 138 -14.75 4.03 -12.45
N ASN A 139 -15.92 3.47 -12.69
CA ASN A 139 -16.61 3.66 -13.94
C ASN A 139 -17.01 5.13 -14.14
N ARG A 140 -17.04 5.54 -15.41
CA ARG A 140 -17.59 6.83 -15.81
C ARG A 140 -19.01 6.99 -15.26
N ILE A 141 -19.33 8.19 -14.79
CA ILE A 141 -20.70 8.53 -14.40
C ILE A 141 -21.55 8.65 -15.66
N ILE A 142 -22.54 7.79 -15.81
CA ILE A 142 -23.57 7.94 -16.83
C ILE A 142 -24.78 8.58 -16.21
N VAL A 143 -25.15 9.76 -16.69
CA VAL A 143 -26.38 10.45 -16.29
C VAL A 143 -27.49 10.01 -17.24
N PRO A 144 -28.45 9.18 -16.81
CA PRO A 144 -29.51 8.68 -17.66
C PRO A 144 -30.67 9.67 -17.76
N PHE A 145 -31.29 9.72 -18.92
CA PHE A 145 -32.56 10.39 -19.14
C PHE A 145 -33.45 9.47 -19.97
N SER A 146 -34.75 9.44 -19.69
CA SER A 146 -35.69 8.88 -20.63
C SER A 146 -36.19 9.93 -21.62
N TYR A 147 -36.58 9.50 -22.83
CA TYR A 147 -37.18 10.39 -23.82
C TYR A 147 -38.42 11.08 -23.25
N SER A 148 -39.28 10.33 -22.52
CA SER A 148 -40.52 10.84 -21.94
C SER A 148 -40.26 11.93 -20.90
N GLU A 149 -39.29 11.74 -19.98
CA GLU A 149 -39.06 12.74 -18.95
C GLU A 149 -38.42 14.04 -19.51
N LEU A 150 -37.56 13.95 -20.53
CA LEU A 150 -37.01 15.14 -21.17
C LEU A 150 -38.05 15.92 -21.95
N THR A 151 -38.95 15.25 -22.64
CA THR A 151 -40.01 15.94 -23.41
C THR A 151 -41.11 16.51 -22.54
N THR A 152 -41.37 15.95 -21.37
CA THR A 152 -42.39 16.42 -20.44
C THR A 152 -41.86 17.37 -19.38
N LYS A 153 -40.95 16.88 -18.52
CA LYS A 153 -40.45 17.62 -17.34
C LYS A 153 -39.45 18.72 -17.68
N ALA A 154 -38.49 18.47 -18.59
CA ALA A 154 -37.45 19.45 -18.91
C ALA A 154 -38.02 20.66 -19.69
N ASN A 155 -39.21 20.60 -20.20
CA ASN A 155 -39.89 21.76 -20.80
C ASN A 155 -40.59 22.65 -19.76
N SER A 156 -40.91 22.09 -18.58
CA SER A 156 -41.65 22.80 -17.52
C SER A 156 -40.75 23.22 -16.35
N GLU A 157 -39.58 22.62 -16.20
CA GLU A 157 -38.67 22.81 -15.06
C GLU A 157 -37.27 23.22 -15.52
N ASP A 158 -36.91 24.48 -15.36
CA ASP A 158 -35.61 25.03 -15.80
C ASP A 158 -34.40 24.32 -15.20
N TYR A 159 -34.57 23.73 -14.00
CA TYR A 159 -33.48 23.06 -13.27
C TYR A 159 -33.49 21.54 -13.38
N PHE A 160 -34.37 20.94 -14.17
CA PHE A 160 -34.54 19.47 -14.25
C PHE A 160 -33.23 18.74 -14.61
N ILE A 161 -32.56 19.18 -15.67
CA ILE A 161 -31.29 18.57 -16.12
C ILE A 161 -30.23 18.69 -15.03
N ARG A 162 -30.08 19.89 -14.43
CA ARG A 162 -29.13 20.11 -13.35
C ARG A 162 -29.38 19.23 -12.13
N ASN A 163 -30.62 19.09 -11.70
CA ASN A 163 -31.00 18.25 -10.58
C ASN A 163 -30.71 16.76 -10.86
N LYS A 164 -30.88 16.33 -12.12
CA LYS A 164 -30.54 14.97 -12.54
C LYS A 164 -29.03 14.73 -12.48
N PHE A 165 -28.23 15.67 -12.96
CA PHE A 165 -26.77 15.62 -12.79
C PHE A 165 -26.38 15.53 -11.30
N GLN A 166 -26.95 16.38 -10.45
CA GLN A 166 -26.69 16.35 -9.01
C GLN A 166 -27.01 14.97 -8.41
N LYS A 167 -28.17 14.40 -8.75
CA LYS A 167 -28.56 13.08 -8.26
C LYS A 167 -27.51 11.99 -8.58
N PHE A 168 -27.01 11.95 -9.79
CA PHE A 168 -26.07 10.90 -10.22
C PHE A 168 -24.62 11.17 -9.79
N PHE A 169 -24.20 12.41 -9.68
CA PHE A 169 -22.89 12.79 -9.20
C PHE A 169 -22.78 12.67 -7.69
N PHE A 170 -23.74 13.20 -6.95
CA PHE A 170 -23.65 13.33 -5.49
C PHE A 170 -23.95 12.04 -4.72
N ASN A 171 -24.60 11.07 -5.32
CA ASN A 171 -24.90 9.78 -4.69
C ASN A 171 -23.73 8.79 -4.69
N ARG A 172 -22.62 9.13 -5.33
CA ARG A 172 -21.42 8.27 -5.35
C ARG A 172 -20.48 8.62 -4.19
N ASP A 173 -19.77 7.60 -3.72
CA ASP A 173 -18.63 7.78 -2.83
C ASP A 173 -17.32 7.52 -3.60
N LEU A 174 -16.73 8.59 -4.13
CA LEU A 174 -15.46 8.51 -4.86
C LEU A 174 -14.24 8.42 -3.93
N PHE A 175 -14.45 8.48 -2.62
CA PHE A 175 -13.39 8.24 -1.65
C PHE A 175 -13.22 6.75 -1.31
N ALA A 176 -14.24 5.92 -1.45
CA ALA A 176 -14.30 4.53 -0.97
C ALA A 176 -13.64 3.48 -1.88
N PHE A 177 -12.71 3.83 -2.76
CA PHE A 177 -12.05 2.84 -3.63
C PHE A 177 -11.03 1.99 -2.87
N ASN A 178 -11.16 0.66 -3.01
CA ASN A 178 -10.28 -0.33 -2.40
C ASN A 178 -9.27 -0.94 -3.38
N ASP A 179 -9.59 -0.93 -4.69
CA ASP A 179 -8.80 -1.58 -5.72
C ASP A 179 -7.75 -0.67 -6.36
N ALA A 180 -6.82 -1.27 -7.10
CA ALA A 180 -5.84 -0.54 -7.88
C ALA A 180 -6.51 0.27 -9.00
N LEU A 181 -6.09 1.51 -9.19
CA LEU A 181 -6.65 2.42 -10.19
C LEU A 181 -6.15 2.04 -11.58
N LYS A 182 -7.06 1.62 -12.44
CA LYS A 182 -6.77 1.25 -13.84
C LYS A 182 -6.89 2.41 -14.81
N THR A 183 -7.45 3.54 -14.37
CA THR A 183 -7.70 4.72 -15.21
C THR A 183 -6.99 5.96 -14.65
N ASP A 184 -6.72 6.95 -15.50
CA ASP A 184 -6.08 8.21 -15.10
C ASP A 184 -7.02 9.11 -14.27
N LEU A 185 -8.32 8.84 -14.29
CA LEU A 185 -9.35 9.72 -13.77
C LEU A 185 -9.20 9.99 -12.25
N TYR A 186 -8.71 9.00 -11.51
CA TYR A 186 -8.56 9.05 -10.06
C TYR A 186 -7.12 8.89 -9.59
N PHE A 187 -6.16 8.95 -10.53
CA PHE A 187 -4.74 8.83 -10.26
C PHE A 187 -4.13 10.20 -9.95
N PHE A 188 -3.55 10.36 -8.77
CA PHE A 188 -3.02 11.63 -8.28
C PHE A 188 -1.60 11.49 -7.76
N GLY A 189 -0.80 12.54 -7.94
CA GLY A 189 0.42 12.81 -7.17
C GLY A 189 1.56 11.80 -7.33
N ARG A 190 1.57 10.98 -8.40
CA ARG A 190 2.62 9.97 -8.65
C ARG A 190 3.33 10.16 -9.99
N ASP A 191 3.05 11.27 -10.69
CA ASP A 191 3.58 11.51 -12.04
C ASP A 191 5.11 11.41 -12.09
N GLN A 192 5.82 11.93 -11.08
CA GLN A 192 7.28 11.88 -11.03
C GLN A 192 7.79 10.43 -10.93
N LEU A 193 7.22 9.61 -10.03
CA LEU A 193 7.60 8.20 -9.89
C LEU A 193 7.39 7.42 -11.20
N VAL A 194 6.28 7.68 -11.89
CA VAL A 194 5.98 7.07 -13.20
C VAL A 194 7.02 7.48 -14.24
N LEU A 195 7.37 8.77 -14.28
CA LEU A 195 8.40 9.27 -15.20
C LEU A 195 9.78 8.68 -14.88
N ASP A 196 10.13 8.56 -13.63
CA ASP A 196 11.42 8.01 -13.19
C ASP A 196 11.57 6.54 -13.61
N ILE A 197 10.52 5.72 -13.43
CA ILE A 197 10.51 4.33 -13.89
C ILE A 197 10.68 4.26 -15.42
N ILE A 198 9.93 5.08 -16.16
CA ILE A 198 10.01 5.12 -17.63
C ILE A 198 11.39 5.58 -18.09
N ASN A 199 11.97 6.61 -17.47
CA ASN A 199 13.29 7.13 -17.82
C ASN A 199 14.41 6.11 -17.53
N LYS A 200 14.35 5.43 -16.38
CA LYS A 200 15.28 4.33 -16.06
C LYS A 200 15.19 3.23 -17.11
N HIS A 201 13.98 2.81 -17.47
CA HIS A 201 13.80 1.82 -18.53
C HIS A 201 14.42 2.26 -19.86
N LEU A 202 14.16 3.50 -20.30
CA LEU A 202 14.71 4.04 -21.56
C LEU A 202 16.24 4.18 -21.53
N SER A 203 16.83 4.30 -20.35
CA SER A 203 18.30 4.29 -20.13
C SER A 203 18.86 2.86 -20.00
N GLY A 204 18.03 1.83 -20.07
CA GLY A 204 18.43 0.43 -19.88
C GLY A 204 18.70 0.06 -18.42
N GLU A 205 18.15 0.79 -17.46
CA GLU A 205 18.30 0.55 -16.03
C GLU A 205 17.06 -0.17 -15.46
N ASN A 206 17.29 -1.01 -14.47
CA ASN A 206 16.23 -1.66 -13.71
C ASN A 206 15.74 -0.74 -12.59
N SER A 207 14.54 -0.98 -12.13
CA SER A 207 13.93 -0.20 -11.04
C SER A 207 13.29 -1.08 -9.97
N GLY A 208 13.25 -0.57 -8.73
CA GLY A 208 12.56 -1.20 -7.61
C GLY A 208 11.61 -0.21 -6.95
N LEU A 209 10.35 -0.58 -6.79
CA LEU A 209 9.31 0.26 -6.21
C LEU A 209 8.70 -0.43 -5.00
N PHE A 210 8.99 0.10 -3.81
CA PHE A 210 8.56 -0.50 -2.55
C PHE A 210 7.71 0.48 -1.74
N GLY A 211 6.77 -0.05 -0.97
CA GLY A 211 5.93 0.80 -0.15
C GLY A 211 4.91 0.03 0.66
N LEU A 212 4.37 0.65 1.68
CA LEU A 212 3.32 0.10 2.51
C LEU A 212 2.14 -0.40 1.69
N ARG A 213 1.31 -1.26 2.27
CA ARG A 213 0.08 -1.72 1.62
C ARG A 213 -0.82 -0.54 1.29
N LYS A 214 -1.52 -0.58 0.14
CA LYS A 214 -2.46 0.46 -0.32
C LYS A 214 -1.86 1.85 -0.58
N THR A 215 -0.54 1.97 -0.76
CA THR A 215 0.11 3.23 -1.19
C THR A 215 -0.02 3.54 -2.68
N GLY A 216 -0.60 2.61 -3.45
CA GLY A 216 -0.87 2.76 -4.87
C GLY A 216 0.22 2.17 -5.78
N LYS A 217 1.01 1.20 -5.34
CA LYS A 217 2.05 0.50 -6.14
C LYS A 217 1.51 0.02 -7.48
N THR A 218 0.50 -0.83 -7.46
CA THR A 218 -0.12 -1.41 -8.65
C THR A 218 -0.74 -0.33 -9.55
N SER A 219 -1.28 0.74 -8.97
CA SER A 219 -1.79 1.89 -9.76
C SER A 219 -0.68 2.62 -10.50
N ILE A 220 0.52 2.75 -9.89
CA ILE A 220 1.70 3.36 -10.53
C ILE A 220 2.11 2.54 -11.75
N ILE A 221 2.25 1.22 -11.62
CA ILE A 221 2.68 0.37 -12.74
C ILE A 221 1.63 0.31 -13.86
N PHE A 222 0.34 0.38 -13.56
CA PHE A 222 -0.69 0.55 -14.59
C PHE A 222 -0.56 1.90 -15.32
N ASP A 223 -0.18 2.95 -14.63
CA ASP A 223 0.08 4.25 -15.28
C ASP A 223 1.36 4.23 -16.11
N VAL A 224 2.43 3.55 -15.65
CA VAL A 224 3.62 3.27 -16.46
C VAL A 224 3.21 2.56 -17.75
N LYS A 225 2.41 1.48 -17.66
CA LYS A 225 1.93 0.72 -18.81
C LYS A 225 1.20 1.61 -19.84
N ARG A 226 0.31 2.49 -19.36
CA ARG A 226 -0.41 3.42 -20.25
C ARG A 226 0.51 4.44 -20.95
N LYS A 227 1.49 4.97 -20.21
CA LYS A 227 2.33 6.07 -20.69
C LYS A 227 3.54 5.63 -21.53
N ILE A 228 4.03 4.40 -21.32
CA ILE A 228 5.25 3.90 -21.98
C ILE A 228 5.03 3.62 -23.46
N LEU A 229 3.83 3.17 -23.83
CA LEU A 229 3.50 2.82 -25.20
C LEU A 229 3.71 3.98 -26.20
N HIS A 230 3.43 5.22 -25.76
CA HIS A 230 3.68 6.43 -26.56
C HIS A 230 5.18 6.73 -26.79
N ARG A 231 6.07 6.04 -26.07
CA ARG A 231 7.53 6.17 -26.15
C ARG A 231 8.20 4.96 -26.79
N LYS A 232 7.46 4.21 -27.61
CA LYS A 232 7.91 2.97 -28.22
C LYS A 232 8.40 1.93 -27.21
N GLY A 233 7.70 1.81 -26.08
CA GLY A 233 7.89 0.78 -25.09
C GLY A 233 6.62 0.00 -24.84
N VAL A 234 6.75 -1.26 -24.45
CA VAL A 234 5.65 -2.11 -24.00
C VAL A 234 5.97 -2.56 -22.57
N ALA A 235 5.02 -2.36 -21.66
CA ALA A 235 5.14 -2.83 -20.30
C ALA A 235 4.29 -4.07 -20.08
N VAL A 236 4.95 -5.13 -19.63
CA VAL A 236 4.33 -6.43 -19.34
C VAL A 236 4.10 -6.54 -17.84
N PHE A 237 2.85 -6.79 -17.46
CA PHE A 237 2.46 -6.95 -16.06
C PHE A 237 2.51 -8.41 -15.63
N VAL A 238 3.27 -8.70 -14.58
CA VAL A 238 3.42 -10.05 -14.02
C VAL A 238 3.10 -10.00 -12.52
N SER A 239 1.97 -10.58 -12.11
CA SER A 239 1.67 -10.75 -10.68
C SER A 239 2.37 -11.99 -10.13
N CYS A 240 3.31 -11.78 -9.21
CA CYS A 240 4.01 -12.88 -8.53
C CYS A 240 3.11 -13.64 -7.55
N GLN A 241 1.94 -13.10 -7.18
CA GLN A 241 0.94 -13.79 -6.38
C GLN A 241 0.21 -14.88 -7.18
N ASN A 242 0.25 -14.82 -8.52
CA ASN A 242 -0.43 -15.81 -9.34
C ASN A 242 0.12 -17.22 -9.07
N PRO A 243 -0.74 -18.24 -8.79
CA PRO A 243 -0.29 -19.60 -8.52
C PRO A 243 0.60 -20.21 -9.61
N ALA A 244 0.44 -19.78 -10.87
CA ALA A 244 1.31 -20.21 -11.97
C ALA A 244 2.78 -19.74 -11.79
N ILE A 245 3.03 -18.82 -10.87
CA ILE A 245 4.37 -18.38 -10.46
C ILE A 245 4.64 -18.86 -9.03
N SER A 246 3.85 -18.40 -8.05
CA SER A 246 4.11 -18.60 -6.63
C SER A 246 4.09 -20.06 -6.16
N GLU A 247 3.38 -20.93 -6.87
CA GLU A 247 3.23 -22.34 -6.52
C GLU A 247 3.94 -23.29 -7.51
N SER A 248 4.65 -22.74 -8.49
CA SER A 248 5.37 -23.55 -9.50
C SER A 248 6.88 -23.43 -9.38
N SER A 249 7.61 -24.34 -10.03
CA SER A 249 9.06 -24.26 -10.19
C SER A 249 9.46 -23.02 -11.00
N TRP A 250 10.68 -22.54 -10.81
CA TRP A 250 11.21 -21.34 -11.49
C TRP A 250 11.13 -21.41 -13.01
N TYR A 251 11.34 -22.58 -13.61
CA TYR A 251 11.28 -22.76 -15.06
C TYR A 251 9.84 -22.67 -15.58
N ASN A 252 8.85 -23.19 -14.86
CA ASN A 252 7.44 -23.00 -15.18
C ASN A 252 6.98 -21.55 -14.98
N ALA A 253 7.52 -20.86 -13.97
CA ALA A 253 7.28 -19.45 -13.75
C ALA A 253 7.80 -18.59 -14.92
N LEU A 254 8.99 -18.93 -15.49
CA LEU A 254 9.51 -18.26 -16.69
C LEU A 254 8.58 -18.45 -17.90
N HIS A 255 8.07 -19.67 -18.14
CA HIS A 255 7.08 -19.88 -19.20
C HIS A 255 5.84 -19.00 -19.01
N PHE A 256 5.35 -18.86 -17.76
CA PHE A 256 4.21 -17.98 -17.49
C PHE A 256 4.54 -16.51 -17.76
N VAL A 257 5.75 -16.05 -17.44
CA VAL A 257 6.21 -14.69 -17.79
C VAL A 257 6.16 -14.49 -19.31
N VAL A 258 6.65 -15.45 -20.10
CA VAL A 258 6.59 -15.40 -21.56
C VAL A 258 5.15 -15.33 -22.05
N LYS A 259 4.24 -16.10 -21.47
CA LYS A 259 2.82 -16.03 -21.80
C LYS A 259 2.25 -14.61 -21.58
N CYS A 260 2.52 -14.01 -20.41
CA CYS A 260 2.13 -12.64 -20.13
C CYS A 260 2.70 -11.64 -21.14
N MET A 261 3.96 -11.84 -21.56
CA MET A 261 4.58 -10.99 -22.58
C MET A 261 3.82 -11.02 -23.90
N TYR A 262 3.52 -12.19 -24.43
CA TYR A 262 2.78 -12.30 -25.68
C TYR A 262 1.36 -11.74 -25.58
N GLU A 263 0.67 -11.99 -24.46
CA GLU A 263 -0.67 -11.45 -24.23
C GLU A 263 -0.67 -9.91 -24.20
N ASP A 264 0.21 -9.32 -23.42
CA ASP A 264 0.30 -7.86 -23.24
C ASP A 264 0.78 -7.17 -24.52
N ILE A 265 1.81 -7.70 -25.21
CA ILE A 265 2.33 -7.14 -26.46
C ILE A 265 1.26 -7.17 -27.56
N ASN A 266 0.58 -8.29 -27.74
CA ASN A 266 -0.47 -8.41 -28.73
C ASN A 266 -1.63 -7.43 -28.45
N SER A 267 -2.01 -7.27 -27.17
CA SER A 267 -3.06 -6.34 -26.75
C SER A 267 -2.64 -4.88 -26.94
N ASP A 268 -1.48 -4.50 -26.44
CA ASP A 268 -1.02 -3.11 -26.41
C ASP A 268 -0.73 -2.58 -27.83
N LEU A 269 -0.20 -3.43 -28.70
CA LEU A 269 0.07 -3.10 -30.11
C LEU A 269 -1.11 -3.41 -31.04
N SER A 270 -2.23 -3.91 -30.52
CA SER A 270 -3.43 -4.29 -31.28
C SER A 270 -3.09 -5.25 -32.45
N LEU A 271 -2.28 -6.27 -32.17
CA LEU A 271 -1.87 -7.27 -33.17
C LEU A 271 -2.94 -8.35 -33.32
N GLU A 272 -3.50 -8.51 -34.50
CA GLU A 272 -4.55 -9.48 -34.81
C GLU A 272 -4.20 -10.33 -36.04
N GLY A 273 -4.84 -11.50 -36.17
CA GLY A 273 -4.67 -12.42 -37.29
C GLY A 273 -3.23 -12.86 -37.47
N GLU A 274 -2.71 -12.76 -38.69
CA GLU A 274 -1.35 -13.17 -39.07
C GLU A 274 -0.24 -12.33 -38.41
N LYS A 275 -0.56 -11.14 -37.90
CA LYS A 275 0.38 -10.25 -37.18
C LYS A 275 0.50 -10.60 -35.72
N LYS A 276 -0.38 -11.45 -35.18
CA LYS A 276 -0.36 -11.88 -33.78
C LYS A 276 0.92 -12.65 -33.51
N LEU A 277 1.62 -12.27 -32.44
CA LEU A 277 2.80 -12.97 -31.98
C LEU A 277 2.39 -14.17 -31.13
N ASN A 278 3.08 -15.30 -31.34
CA ASN A 278 2.87 -16.54 -30.55
C ASN A 278 4.20 -17.00 -29.98
N PRO A 279 4.20 -17.65 -28.80
CA PRO A 279 5.37 -18.28 -28.22
C PRO A 279 6.01 -19.30 -29.18
N ILE A 280 7.32 -19.45 -29.10
CA ILE A 280 8.08 -20.47 -29.86
C ILE A 280 7.98 -21.81 -29.12
N TYR A 281 8.02 -21.78 -27.79
CA TYR A 281 8.10 -22.94 -26.92
C TYR A 281 6.81 -23.11 -26.12
N GLU A 282 6.41 -24.39 -25.98
CA GLU A 282 5.29 -24.77 -25.11
C GLU A 282 5.77 -24.98 -23.67
N LYS A 283 4.82 -25.13 -22.73
CA LYS A 283 5.14 -25.35 -21.30
C LYS A 283 6.01 -26.57 -21.07
N SER A 284 5.81 -27.66 -21.85
CA SER A 284 6.59 -28.89 -21.77
C SER A 284 8.07 -28.74 -22.14
N ASP A 285 8.42 -27.68 -22.88
CA ASP A 285 9.79 -27.43 -23.31
C ASP A 285 10.60 -26.71 -22.22
N TYR A 286 9.94 -26.19 -21.17
CA TYR A 286 10.57 -25.55 -20.04
C TYR A 286 10.92 -26.55 -18.96
N SER A 287 12.22 -26.86 -18.85
CA SER A 287 12.82 -27.69 -17.81
C SER A 287 13.95 -26.94 -17.11
N GLU A 288 14.50 -27.51 -16.06
CA GLU A 288 15.61 -26.92 -15.33
C GLU A 288 16.80 -26.58 -16.25
N ASP A 289 17.10 -27.44 -17.22
CA ASP A 289 18.23 -27.30 -18.17
C ASP A 289 17.93 -26.33 -19.33
N SER A 290 16.69 -26.28 -19.82
CA SER A 290 16.33 -25.56 -21.05
C SER A 290 15.69 -24.20 -20.83
N ALA A 291 15.11 -23.96 -19.66
CA ALA A 291 14.26 -22.79 -19.43
C ALA A 291 14.95 -21.44 -19.69
N THR A 292 16.23 -21.31 -19.27
CA THR A 292 16.98 -20.05 -19.46
C THR A 292 17.24 -19.78 -20.94
N SER A 293 17.64 -20.81 -21.71
CA SER A 293 17.88 -20.66 -23.15
C SER A 293 16.60 -20.37 -23.91
N ASN A 294 15.53 -21.11 -23.61
CA ASN A 294 14.22 -20.88 -24.24
C ASN A 294 13.67 -19.49 -23.97
N PHE A 295 13.84 -19.00 -22.73
CA PHE A 295 13.44 -17.65 -22.36
C PHE A 295 14.23 -16.57 -23.14
N ILE A 296 15.53 -16.74 -23.33
CA ILE A 296 16.38 -15.84 -24.14
C ILE A 296 15.88 -15.84 -25.60
N ASP A 297 15.65 -17.02 -26.19
CA ASP A 297 15.19 -17.15 -27.56
C ASP A 297 13.83 -16.48 -27.78
N GLU A 298 12.91 -16.59 -26.82
CA GLU A 298 11.62 -15.91 -26.85
C GLU A 298 11.77 -14.38 -26.86
N ILE A 299 12.64 -13.83 -25.99
CA ILE A 299 12.94 -12.39 -25.97
C ILE A 299 13.56 -11.93 -27.28
N GLU A 300 14.49 -12.69 -27.84
CA GLU A 300 15.10 -12.39 -29.16
C GLU A 300 14.07 -12.43 -30.28
N ASN A 301 13.16 -13.43 -30.28
CA ASN A 301 12.09 -13.53 -31.26
C ASN A 301 11.15 -12.33 -31.22
N ILE A 302 10.73 -11.92 -30.00
CA ILE A 302 9.89 -10.73 -29.83
C ILE A 302 10.63 -9.48 -30.32
N SER A 303 11.89 -9.28 -29.88
CA SER A 303 12.69 -8.11 -30.23
C SER A 303 12.98 -7.97 -31.72
N LYS A 304 13.00 -9.09 -32.48
CA LYS A 304 13.13 -9.07 -33.95
C LYS A 304 11.83 -8.65 -34.64
N LYS A 305 10.68 -8.83 -34.02
CA LYS A 305 9.36 -8.59 -34.62
C LYS A 305 8.75 -7.26 -34.27
N ILE A 306 9.16 -6.65 -33.16
CA ILE A 306 8.65 -5.35 -32.71
C ILE A 306 9.79 -4.34 -32.53
N ASP A 307 9.57 -3.08 -32.95
CA ASP A 307 10.49 -1.94 -32.69
C ASP A 307 10.08 -1.22 -31.41
N HIS A 308 9.98 -1.96 -30.30
CA HIS A 308 9.60 -1.44 -28.99
C HIS A 308 10.50 -2.02 -27.89
N SER A 309 10.83 -1.19 -26.91
CA SER A 309 11.50 -1.68 -25.70
C SER A 309 10.51 -2.44 -24.80
N ILE A 310 11.00 -3.40 -24.02
CA ILE A 310 10.19 -4.27 -23.17
C ILE A 310 10.56 -4.02 -21.71
N LEU A 311 9.58 -3.60 -20.92
CA LEU A 311 9.67 -3.46 -19.47
C LEU A 311 8.86 -4.57 -18.79
N LEU A 312 9.52 -5.53 -18.13
CA LEU A 312 8.84 -6.50 -17.27
C LEU A 312 8.56 -5.89 -15.90
N MET A 313 7.32 -5.89 -15.45
CA MET A 313 6.92 -5.37 -14.14
C MET A 313 6.42 -6.52 -13.26
N PHE A 314 7.23 -6.89 -12.26
CA PHE A 314 6.91 -7.94 -11.29
C PHE A 314 6.25 -7.33 -10.07
N ASP A 315 4.93 -7.50 -9.90
CA ASP A 315 4.20 -7.02 -8.74
C ASP A 315 4.08 -8.10 -7.66
N GLU A 316 4.02 -7.68 -6.42
CA GLU A 316 3.93 -8.58 -5.24
C GLU A 316 5.08 -9.59 -5.15
N VAL A 317 6.31 -9.09 -5.40
CA VAL A 317 7.53 -9.90 -5.48
C VAL A 317 7.82 -10.70 -4.19
N GLU A 318 7.25 -10.33 -3.07
CA GLU A 318 7.34 -11.07 -1.80
C GLU A 318 6.90 -12.53 -1.92
N HIS A 319 6.01 -12.87 -2.85
CA HIS A 319 5.55 -14.24 -3.07
C HIS A 319 6.61 -15.17 -3.68
N ILE A 320 7.68 -14.62 -4.26
CA ILE A 320 8.80 -15.37 -4.84
C ILE A 320 10.14 -15.03 -4.17
N THR A 321 10.09 -14.42 -2.97
CA THR A 321 11.28 -13.95 -2.24
C THR A 321 11.72 -14.96 -1.19
N PHE A 322 13.03 -15.22 -1.13
CA PHE A 322 13.68 -16.05 -0.12
C PHE A 322 13.28 -15.65 1.30
N LYS A 323 13.00 -16.62 2.18
CA LYS A 323 12.51 -16.49 3.57
C LYS A 323 11.16 -15.79 3.71
N LYS A 324 10.50 -15.39 2.62
CA LYS A 324 9.27 -14.59 2.65
C LYS A 324 8.11 -15.23 1.90
N ALA A 325 8.40 -15.97 0.84
CA ALA A 325 7.39 -16.71 0.09
C ALA A 325 6.70 -17.74 1.00
N SER A 326 5.39 -17.85 0.85
CA SER A 326 4.58 -18.86 1.58
C SER A 326 4.88 -20.26 1.09
N ASN A 327 5.24 -20.39 -0.17
CA ASN A 327 5.63 -21.66 -0.78
C ASN A 327 7.06 -22.02 -0.38
N ILE A 328 7.27 -23.25 0.09
CA ILE A 328 8.55 -23.75 0.59
C ILE A 328 9.63 -23.63 -0.49
N LEU A 329 9.35 -23.99 -1.73
CA LEU A 329 10.32 -23.98 -2.84
C LEU A 329 10.95 -22.58 -3.02
N TRP A 330 10.12 -21.53 -3.06
CA TRP A 330 10.58 -20.16 -3.16
C TRP A 330 11.18 -19.64 -1.84
N GLY A 331 10.56 -20.05 -0.73
CA GLY A 331 11.01 -19.66 0.61
C GLY A 331 12.39 -20.20 1.00
N GLU A 332 12.76 -21.40 0.53
CA GLU A 332 14.10 -21.97 0.69
C GLU A 332 15.15 -21.25 -0.17
N GLY A 333 14.75 -20.57 -1.25
CA GLY A 333 15.58 -19.66 -2.03
C GLY A 333 16.21 -20.23 -3.30
N LEU A 334 16.20 -21.53 -3.52
CA LEU A 334 16.77 -22.14 -4.75
C LEU A 334 16.03 -21.67 -6.00
N GLU A 335 14.70 -21.70 -5.96
CA GLU A 335 13.84 -21.23 -7.04
C GLU A 335 14.02 -19.74 -7.29
N SER A 336 14.11 -18.92 -6.22
CA SER A 336 14.38 -17.49 -6.32
C SER A 336 15.70 -17.20 -7.02
N VAL A 337 16.79 -17.88 -6.64
CA VAL A 337 18.11 -17.66 -7.25
C VAL A 337 18.10 -18.02 -8.73
N SER A 338 17.53 -19.19 -9.07
CA SER A 338 17.49 -19.68 -10.47
C SER A 338 16.64 -18.77 -11.36
N PHE A 339 15.46 -18.37 -10.88
CA PHE A 339 14.58 -17.44 -11.60
C PHE A 339 15.26 -16.10 -11.90
N TRP A 340 15.84 -15.45 -10.87
CA TRP A 340 16.48 -14.16 -11.05
C TRP A 340 17.80 -14.25 -11.84
N LYS A 341 18.51 -15.40 -11.82
CA LYS A 341 19.64 -15.64 -12.72
C LYS A 341 19.19 -15.65 -14.18
N ALA A 342 18.06 -16.33 -14.48
CA ALA A 342 17.51 -16.37 -15.84
C ALA A 342 17.08 -14.98 -16.31
N ILE A 343 16.35 -14.21 -15.49
CA ILE A 343 15.98 -12.81 -15.81
C ILE A 343 17.23 -11.95 -16.05
N ARG A 344 18.23 -12.05 -15.17
CA ARG A 344 19.47 -11.27 -15.27
C ARG A 344 20.30 -11.61 -16.52
N SER A 345 20.28 -12.87 -16.99
CA SER A 345 21.06 -13.31 -18.16
C SER A 345 20.69 -12.51 -19.42
N ILE A 346 19.42 -12.13 -19.58
CA ILE A 346 18.95 -11.29 -20.69
C ILE A 346 19.53 -9.89 -20.60
N TYR A 347 19.49 -9.30 -19.40
CA TYR A 347 20.00 -7.94 -19.17
C TYR A 347 21.52 -7.86 -19.42
N GLN A 348 22.27 -8.92 -19.13
CA GLN A 348 23.71 -8.98 -19.40
C GLN A 348 24.06 -9.27 -20.86
N SER A 349 23.16 -9.86 -21.62
CA SER A 349 23.36 -10.09 -23.05
C SER A 349 23.30 -8.74 -23.78
N ARG A 350 24.46 -8.21 -24.18
CA ARG A 350 24.59 -6.90 -24.89
C ARG A 350 23.77 -6.76 -26.18
N LYS A 351 23.09 -7.81 -26.60
CA LYS A 351 22.24 -7.83 -27.78
C LYS A 351 20.89 -7.13 -27.57
N ASN A 352 20.39 -7.06 -26.32
CA ASN A 352 19.05 -6.53 -26.02
C ASN A 352 19.12 -5.16 -25.31
N LYS A 353 19.40 -4.11 -26.06
CA LYS A 353 19.40 -2.71 -25.59
C LYS A 353 18.05 -2.21 -25.06
N TYR A 354 17.00 -2.98 -25.24
CA TYR A 354 15.61 -2.56 -25.06
C TYR A 354 14.86 -3.39 -24.01
N PHE A 355 15.58 -4.02 -23.08
CA PHE A 355 14.99 -4.85 -22.03
C PHE A 355 15.40 -4.36 -20.65
N SER A 356 14.44 -4.17 -19.77
CA SER A 356 14.67 -3.98 -18.34
C SER A 356 13.52 -4.53 -17.52
N PHE A 357 13.67 -4.56 -16.19
CA PHE A 357 12.61 -4.97 -15.31
C PHE A 357 12.40 -3.99 -14.15
N CYS A 358 11.16 -3.98 -13.64
CA CYS A 358 10.77 -3.26 -12.45
C CYS A 358 10.23 -4.24 -11.41
N ILE A 359 10.83 -4.26 -10.24
CA ILE A 359 10.40 -5.08 -9.10
C ILE A 359 9.51 -4.23 -8.22
N VAL A 360 8.31 -4.72 -7.89
CA VAL A 360 7.33 -4.01 -7.08
C VAL A 360 6.88 -4.89 -5.92
N GLY A 361 6.91 -4.35 -4.72
CA GLY A 361 6.55 -5.11 -3.53
C GLY A 361 6.28 -4.27 -2.29
N THR A 362 5.89 -4.94 -1.22
CA THR A 362 5.72 -4.29 0.08
C THR A 362 7.05 -4.08 0.77
N ASN A 363 8.04 -4.94 0.51
CA ASN A 363 9.35 -4.87 1.15
C ASN A 363 10.49 -5.16 0.14
N PRO A 364 11.67 -4.55 0.31
CA PRO A 364 12.83 -4.74 -0.56
C PRO A 364 13.71 -5.96 -0.20
N VAL A 365 13.26 -6.89 0.63
CA VAL A 365 14.05 -8.03 1.12
C VAL A 365 14.71 -8.81 -0.01
N CYS A 366 14.05 -8.95 -1.17
CA CYS A 366 14.59 -9.66 -2.33
C CYS A 366 15.93 -9.08 -2.84
N ILE A 367 16.19 -7.79 -2.62
CA ILE A 367 17.41 -7.09 -3.08
C ILE A 367 18.35 -6.69 -1.93
N GLU A 368 18.05 -6.99 -0.67
CA GLU A 368 18.83 -6.58 0.48
C GLU A 368 19.91 -7.58 0.88
N TYR A 369 19.69 -8.86 0.65
CA TYR A 369 20.69 -9.87 0.96
C TYR A 369 21.71 -10.03 -0.18
N PRO A 370 23.01 -9.89 0.09
CA PRO A 370 24.04 -10.10 -0.92
C PRO A 370 24.13 -11.56 -1.38
N GLN A 371 23.79 -12.49 -0.50
CA GLN A 371 23.84 -13.93 -0.77
C GLN A 371 22.56 -14.63 -0.32
N ILE A 372 22.17 -15.64 -1.08
CA ILE A 372 21.07 -16.56 -0.79
C ILE A 372 21.63 -17.97 -0.92
N LEU A 373 21.54 -18.81 0.13
CA LEU A 373 22.07 -20.19 0.15
C LEU A 373 23.55 -20.28 -0.30
N HIS A 374 24.40 -19.38 0.17
CA HIS A 374 25.83 -19.28 -0.22
C HIS A 374 26.07 -18.95 -1.71
N ALA A 375 25.03 -18.67 -2.49
CA ALA A 375 25.14 -18.16 -3.85
C ALA A 375 24.92 -16.63 -3.86
N ASP A 376 25.60 -15.95 -4.79
CA ASP A 376 25.36 -14.50 -4.97
C ASP A 376 23.91 -14.25 -5.39
N ASN A 377 23.27 -13.29 -4.75
CA ASN A 377 21.94 -12.87 -5.12
C ASN A 377 21.97 -12.13 -6.46
N PRO A 378 21.30 -12.64 -7.51
CA PRO A 378 21.42 -12.08 -8.86
C PRO A 378 20.95 -10.64 -9.00
N ILE A 379 20.02 -10.21 -8.14
CA ILE A 379 19.42 -8.86 -8.20
C ILE A 379 19.95 -7.91 -7.12
N PHE A 380 20.83 -8.37 -6.23
CA PHE A 380 21.52 -7.50 -5.27
C PHE A 380 22.33 -6.43 -6.01
N LYS A 381 22.15 -5.16 -5.65
CA LYS A 381 22.74 -3.99 -6.33
C LYS A 381 22.41 -3.83 -7.83
N ALA A 382 21.64 -4.74 -8.43
CA ALA A 382 21.14 -4.58 -9.79
C ALA A 382 19.90 -3.68 -9.84
N VAL A 383 19.29 -3.45 -8.69
CA VAL A 383 18.09 -2.62 -8.50
C VAL A 383 18.28 -1.77 -7.25
N GLU A 384 18.05 -0.47 -7.39
CA GLU A 384 17.99 0.44 -6.25
C GLU A 384 16.56 0.57 -5.75
N PRO A 385 16.30 0.41 -4.43
CA PRO A 385 14.97 0.55 -3.88
C PRO A 385 14.50 2.00 -3.91
N THR A 386 13.36 2.24 -4.55
CA THR A 386 12.62 3.49 -4.46
C THR A 386 11.42 3.28 -3.55
N PHE A 387 11.35 4.00 -2.45
CA PHE A 387 10.23 3.92 -1.52
C PHE A 387 9.13 4.92 -1.86
N ILE A 388 7.88 4.45 -1.86
CA ILE A 388 6.71 5.30 -2.11
C ILE A 388 6.38 6.08 -0.84
N GLN A 389 6.66 7.38 -0.87
CA GLN A 389 6.31 8.30 0.20
C GLN A 389 4.82 8.64 0.20
N GLY A 390 4.30 9.08 1.35
CA GLY A 390 2.96 9.67 1.43
C GLY A 390 2.82 10.92 0.55
N PHE A 391 1.59 11.35 0.31
CA PHE A 391 1.30 12.60 -0.39
C PHE A 391 1.70 13.80 0.46
N ASN A 392 2.24 14.83 -0.18
CA ASN A 392 2.37 16.12 0.44
C ASN A 392 1.02 16.85 0.51
N ARG A 393 0.96 18.00 1.21
CA ARG A 393 -0.27 18.81 1.35
C ARG A 393 -0.91 19.17 0.02
N ALA A 394 -0.12 19.57 -0.99
CA ALA A 394 -0.64 19.96 -2.29
C ALA A 394 -1.29 18.78 -3.04
N GLN A 395 -0.68 17.61 -2.96
CA GLN A 395 -1.20 16.38 -3.55
C GLN A 395 -2.46 15.89 -2.83
N THR A 396 -2.46 15.89 -1.49
CA THR A 396 -3.64 15.59 -0.66
C THR A 396 -4.80 16.53 -1.01
N ARG A 397 -4.53 17.83 -1.04
CA ARG A 397 -5.52 18.86 -1.39
C ARG A 397 -6.08 18.64 -2.80
N LYS A 398 -5.21 18.40 -3.78
CA LYS A 398 -5.62 18.13 -5.18
C LYS A 398 -6.55 16.93 -5.24
N MET A 399 -6.16 15.80 -4.63
CA MET A 399 -6.97 14.57 -4.61
C MET A 399 -8.33 14.79 -3.97
N ILE A 400 -8.37 15.26 -2.74
CA ILE A 400 -9.61 15.39 -1.97
C ILE A 400 -10.52 16.46 -2.57
N ARG A 401 -9.97 17.59 -3.03
CA ARG A 401 -10.75 18.64 -3.66
C ARG A 401 -11.36 18.23 -4.98
N THR A 402 -10.60 17.49 -5.82
CA THR A 402 -11.09 17.00 -7.11
C THR A 402 -12.22 15.98 -6.92
N LEU A 403 -12.01 14.99 -6.08
CA LEU A 403 -13.03 13.96 -5.79
C LEU A 403 -14.25 14.56 -5.09
N GLY A 404 -14.03 15.41 -4.08
CA GLY A 404 -15.09 16.04 -3.31
C GLY A 404 -15.99 16.95 -4.14
N ARG A 405 -15.42 17.76 -5.03
CA ARG A 405 -16.22 18.62 -5.92
C ARG A 405 -17.23 17.84 -6.75
N VAL A 406 -16.82 16.71 -7.29
CA VAL A 406 -17.69 15.84 -8.08
C VAL A 406 -18.86 15.33 -7.24
N MET A 407 -18.64 15.08 -5.95
CA MET A 407 -19.65 14.60 -5.00
C MET A 407 -20.43 15.71 -4.29
N GLY A 408 -20.18 16.97 -4.63
CA GLY A 408 -20.75 18.11 -3.91
C GLY A 408 -20.23 18.28 -2.48
N ILE A 409 -18.98 17.85 -2.22
CA ILE A 409 -18.33 17.96 -0.92
C ILE A 409 -17.11 18.85 -1.03
N SER A 410 -16.96 19.78 -0.12
CA SER A 410 -15.73 20.54 0.10
C SER A 410 -15.30 20.43 1.57
N PHE A 411 -14.05 20.69 1.83
CA PHE A 411 -13.47 20.73 3.18
C PHE A 411 -12.90 22.11 3.43
N GLU A 412 -12.97 22.60 4.67
CA GLU A 412 -12.26 23.81 5.06
C GLU A 412 -10.76 23.66 4.79
N GLU A 413 -10.10 24.73 4.38
CA GLU A 413 -8.72 24.70 3.87
C GLU A 413 -7.69 24.13 4.88
N SER A 414 -7.90 24.36 6.18
CA SER A 414 -7.06 23.82 7.26
C SER A 414 -7.10 22.29 7.39
N ILE A 415 -8.18 21.65 6.90
CA ILE A 415 -8.36 20.21 7.02
C ILE A 415 -7.37 19.46 6.11
N TYR A 416 -7.00 20.01 4.96
CA TYR A 416 -6.05 19.35 4.05
C TYR A 416 -4.66 19.15 4.68
N GLN A 417 -4.20 20.13 5.48
CA GLN A 417 -2.96 19.99 6.24
C GLN A 417 -3.10 18.91 7.31
N LYS A 418 -4.18 18.96 8.09
CA LYS A 418 -4.45 17.96 9.14
C LYS A 418 -4.53 16.55 8.59
N LEU A 419 -5.24 16.32 7.48
CA LEU A 419 -5.29 15.03 6.80
C LEU A 419 -3.90 14.53 6.42
N THR A 420 -3.01 15.43 5.97
CA THR A 420 -1.66 15.09 5.57
C THR A 420 -0.81 14.69 6.78
N ASP A 421 -0.82 15.50 7.84
CA ASP A 421 0.01 15.28 9.03
C ASP A 421 -0.47 14.07 9.84
N GLU A 422 -1.77 13.99 10.09
CA GLU A 422 -2.36 12.91 10.90
C GLU A 422 -2.24 11.53 10.26
N TYR A 423 -2.40 11.44 8.93
CA TYR A 423 -2.33 10.16 8.18
C TYR A 423 -1.06 10.01 7.33
N GLY A 424 -0.03 10.88 7.55
CA GLY A 424 1.26 10.80 6.85
C GLY A 424 1.18 10.91 5.33
N GLY A 425 0.13 11.54 4.80
CA GLY A 425 -0.12 11.58 3.37
C GLY A 425 -0.52 10.23 2.75
N HIS A 426 -0.90 9.22 3.53
CA HIS A 426 -1.26 7.89 3.01
C HIS A 426 -2.58 7.94 2.23
N PRO A 427 -2.59 7.76 0.88
CA PRO A 427 -3.73 8.07 0.04
C PRO A 427 -4.98 7.24 0.39
N PHE A 428 -4.81 5.98 0.75
CA PHE A 428 -5.89 5.10 1.14
C PHE A 428 -6.55 5.57 2.45
N LEU A 429 -5.77 5.80 3.52
CA LEU A 429 -6.31 6.25 4.80
C LEU A 429 -7.03 7.60 4.67
N ILE A 430 -6.42 8.55 3.97
CA ILE A 430 -7.01 9.87 3.74
C ILE A 430 -8.34 9.76 3.01
N ARG A 431 -8.42 8.91 2.00
CA ARG A 431 -9.68 8.69 1.27
C ARG A 431 -10.72 8.02 2.16
N HIS A 432 -10.36 7.01 2.93
CA HIS A 432 -11.31 6.29 3.78
C HIS A 432 -11.85 7.14 4.93
N VAL A 433 -11.03 7.97 5.57
CA VAL A 433 -11.55 8.92 6.58
C VAL A 433 -12.48 9.96 5.93
N CYS A 434 -12.16 10.45 4.72
CA CYS A 434 -13.04 11.34 3.99
C CYS A 434 -14.35 10.66 3.57
N SER A 435 -14.31 9.38 3.15
CA SER A 435 -15.48 8.55 2.89
C SER A 435 -16.36 8.44 4.12
N TYR A 436 -15.79 8.04 5.25
CA TYR A 436 -16.49 7.90 6.52
C TYR A 436 -17.21 9.19 6.95
N ILE A 437 -16.50 10.32 6.90
CA ILE A 437 -17.08 11.63 7.21
C ILE A 437 -18.19 12.00 6.22
N SER A 438 -17.99 11.69 4.94
CA SER A 438 -18.95 11.99 3.88
C SER A 438 -20.26 11.24 4.01
N GLN A 439 -20.21 9.97 4.41
CA GLN A 439 -21.39 9.13 4.63
C GLN A 439 -22.26 9.63 5.79
N LYS A 440 -21.67 10.24 6.81
CA LYS A 440 -22.39 10.86 7.93
C LYS A 440 -23.05 12.19 7.58
N ASN A 441 -22.60 12.85 6.50
CA ASN A 441 -23.08 14.14 6.04
C ASN A 441 -23.77 13.99 4.69
N ILE A 442 -25.04 13.60 4.70
CA ILE A 442 -25.80 13.19 3.50
C ILE A 442 -26.25 14.39 2.64
N LYS A 443 -26.53 15.54 3.25
CA LYS A 443 -26.99 16.74 2.50
C LYS A 443 -25.89 17.26 1.59
N ARG A 444 -26.20 17.46 0.31
CA ARG A 444 -25.28 17.94 -0.71
C ARG A 444 -25.86 19.18 -1.42
N PRO A 445 -25.06 20.16 -1.83
CA PRO A 445 -23.63 20.33 -1.54
C PRO A 445 -23.36 20.71 -0.07
N ILE A 446 -22.17 20.31 0.45
CA ILE A 446 -21.77 20.61 1.83
C ILE A 446 -20.30 20.97 1.92
N THR A 447 -19.95 21.86 2.85
CA THR A 447 -18.58 22.09 3.30
C THR A 447 -18.38 21.48 4.67
N ILE A 448 -17.47 20.52 4.76
CA ILE A 448 -17.09 19.86 6.01
C ILE A 448 -16.28 20.85 6.86
N SER A 449 -16.80 21.17 8.02
CA SER A 449 -16.14 22.04 8.99
C SER A 449 -15.07 21.29 9.80
N LYS A 450 -14.19 22.04 10.44
CA LYS A 450 -13.18 21.48 11.36
C LYS A 450 -13.83 20.61 12.45
N THR A 451 -14.95 21.03 13.01
CA THR A 451 -15.67 20.26 14.03
C THR A 451 -16.20 18.94 13.49
N ASN A 452 -16.83 18.95 12.31
CA ASN A 452 -17.32 17.70 11.68
C ASN A 452 -16.16 16.75 11.33
N TYR A 453 -15.02 17.29 10.93
CA TYR A 453 -13.82 16.54 10.67
C TYR A 453 -13.29 15.86 11.94
N GLU A 454 -13.09 16.61 13.03
CA GLU A 454 -12.55 16.07 14.30
C GLU A 454 -13.45 14.94 14.86
N ASN A 455 -14.76 15.14 14.85
CA ASN A 455 -15.71 14.12 15.32
C ASN A 455 -15.66 12.86 14.45
N GLY A 456 -15.74 13.02 13.14
CA GLY A 456 -15.70 11.89 12.21
C GLY A 456 -14.37 11.14 12.24
N LYS A 457 -13.25 11.86 12.36
CA LYS A 457 -11.91 11.28 12.51
C LYS A 457 -11.79 10.43 13.78
N GLN A 458 -12.25 10.95 14.92
CA GLN A 458 -12.19 10.20 16.18
C GLN A 458 -12.97 8.88 16.11
N GLU A 459 -14.12 8.89 15.49
CA GLU A 459 -14.91 7.68 15.32
C GLU A 459 -14.26 6.71 14.32
N PHE A 460 -13.78 7.21 13.19
CA PHE A 460 -13.04 6.42 12.20
C PHE A 460 -11.84 5.72 12.84
N ASN A 461 -10.99 6.44 13.57
CA ASN A 461 -9.80 5.88 14.21
C ASN A 461 -10.13 4.84 15.30
N LYS A 462 -11.32 4.87 15.87
CA LYS A 462 -11.79 3.84 16.83
C LYS A 462 -12.31 2.59 16.15
N GLN A 463 -12.99 2.73 15.01
CA GLN A 463 -13.69 1.64 14.34
C GLN A 463 -12.78 0.92 13.34
N GLU A 464 -11.95 1.64 12.59
CA GLU A 464 -11.20 1.13 11.45
C GLU A 464 -9.74 0.77 11.81
N THR A 465 -9.55 0.12 12.94
CA THR A 465 -8.20 -0.28 13.44
C THR A 465 -7.51 -1.31 12.55
N GLU A 466 -8.26 -2.11 11.80
CA GLU A 466 -7.74 -3.09 10.85
C GLU A 466 -6.87 -2.46 9.74
N TYR A 467 -7.19 -1.22 9.34
CA TYR A 467 -6.37 -0.51 8.35
C TYR A 467 -4.99 -0.16 8.89
N PHE A 468 -4.89 0.19 10.17
CA PHE A 468 -3.62 0.48 10.81
C PHE A 468 -2.77 -0.79 10.99
N ASP A 469 -3.42 -1.91 11.36
CA ASP A 469 -2.75 -3.22 11.42
C ASP A 469 -2.23 -3.66 10.07
N MET A 470 -3.01 -3.51 9.02
CA MET A 470 -2.59 -3.84 7.66
C MET A 470 -1.36 -3.04 7.23
N ILE A 471 -1.27 -1.76 7.60
CA ILE A 471 -0.14 -0.88 7.24
C ILE A 471 1.11 -1.26 8.05
N LEU A 472 0.98 -1.46 9.37
CA LEU A 472 2.10 -1.83 10.23
C LEU A 472 2.51 -3.31 10.07
N GLY A 473 1.69 -4.13 9.43
CA GLY A 473 1.97 -5.56 9.22
C GLY A 473 3.31 -5.80 8.53
N VAL A 474 3.69 -4.96 7.57
CA VAL A 474 4.98 -5.09 6.89
C VAL A 474 6.17 -5.02 7.86
N LEU A 475 6.11 -4.16 8.89
CA LEU A 475 7.17 -4.09 9.90
C LEU A 475 7.10 -5.30 10.83
N LYS A 476 5.92 -5.67 11.30
CA LYS A 476 5.73 -6.83 12.20
C LYS A 476 6.20 -8.13 11.57
N ASP A 477 5.95 -8.29 10.27
CA ASP A 477 6.25 -9.52 9.54
C ASP A 477 7.73 -9.57 9.07
N PHE A 478 8.34 -8.43 8.76
CA PHE A 478 9.63 -8.38 8.07
C PHE A 478 10.73 -7.63 8.83
N TYR A 479 10.38 -6.65 9.66
CA TYR A 479 11.31 -5.73 10.32
C TYR A 479 10.90 -5.50 11.78
N LYS A 480 10.96 -6.57 12.57
CA LYS A 480 10.47 -6.56 13.96
C LYS A 480 11.22 -5.55 14.83
N GLU A 481 12.53 -5.45 14.66
CA GLU A 481 13.39 -4.52 15.38
C GLU A 481 12.98 -3.07 15.09
N GLU A 482 12.70 -2.74 13.83
CA GLU A 482 12.21 -1.40 13.46
C GLU A 482 10.80 -1.13 14.01
N TYR A 483 9.94 -2.17 14.08
CA TYR A 483 8.64 -2.02 14.73
C TYR A 483 8.79 -1.72 16.23
N GLU A 484 9.76 -2.36 16.90
CA GLU A 484 10.05 -2.07 18.30
C GLU A 484 10.56 -0.64 18.50
N LEU A 485 11.40 -0.13 17.61
CA LEU A 485 11.82 1.26 17.64
C LEU A 485 10.65 2.24 17.56
N LEU A 486 9.62 1.94 16.76
CA LEU A 486 8.41 2.74 16.76
C LEU A 486 7.71 2.77 18.12
N THR A 487 7.80 1.69 18.93
CA THR A 487 7.21 1.69 20.28
C THR A 487 7.92 2.66 21.20
N TYR A 488 9.25 2.76 21.14
CA TYR A 488 10.03 3.75 21.90
C TYR A 488 9.67 5.17 21.48
N LEU A 489 9.62 5.42 20.18
CA LEU A 489 9.25 6.73 19.66
C LEU A 489 7.79 7.11 20.05
N ALA A 490 6.87 6.13 20.07
CA ALA A 490 5.48 6.35 20.46
C ALA A 490 5.34 6.83 21.91
N VAL A 491 6.13 6.28 22.83
CA VAL A 491 6.13 6.70 24.25
C VAL A 491 7.10 7.84 24.54
N LYS A 492 7.71 8.44 23.51
CA LYS A 492 8.69 9.52 23.59
C LYS A 492 9.98 9.14 24.33
N ASP A 493 10.37 7.87 24.24
CA ASP A 493 11.66 7.42 24.71
C ASP A 493 12.73 7.67 23.64
N TYR A 494 13.07 8.94 23.50
CA TYR A 494 14.02 9.40 22.47
C TYR A 494 15.44 8.88 22.72
N ASP A 495 15.88 8.67 23.95
CA ASP A 495 17.23 8.19 24.26
C ASP A 495 17.43 6.76 23.76
N THR A 496 16.46 5.88 24.02
CA THR A 496 16.53 4.51 23.54
C THR A 496 16.41 4.46 22.01
N PHE A 497 15.49 5.24 21.45
CA PHE A 497 15.36 5.34 19.99
C PHE A 497 16.66 5.81 19.34
N HIS A 498 17.26 6.93 19.82
CA HIS A 498 18.52 7.46 19.29
C HIS A 498 19.71 6.54 19.49
N TYR A 499 19.76 5.81 20.61
CA TYR A 499 20.82 4.84 20.86
C TYR A 499 20.87 3.83 19.71
N PHE A 500 19.76 3.20 19.38
CA PHE A 500 19.72 2.22 18.28
C PHE A 500 19.85 2.86 16.91
N ALA A 501 19.21 3.98 16.64
CA ALA A 501 19.27 4.68 15.38
C ALA A 501 20.68 5.17 15.02
N ASN A 502 21.50 5.49 16.02
CA ASN A 502 22.88 5.93 15.83
C ASN A 502 23.87 4.76 15.81
N GLU A 503 23.58 3.65 16.50
CA GLU A 503 24.43 2.45 16.49
C GLU A 503 24.44 1.81 15.10
N ASP A 504 23.27 1.70 14.46
CA ASP A 504 23.15 1.22 13.08
C ASP A 504 22.01 1.94 12.35
N PRO A 505 22.31 2.82 11.37
CA PRO A 505 21.31 3.50 10.56
C PRO A 505 20.37 2.57 9.79
N THR A 506 20.70 1.28 9.64
CA THR A 506 19.82 0.32 8.98
C THR A 506 18.55 0.05 9.77
N TYR A 507 18.58 0.20 11.09
CA TYR A 507 17.40 0.04 11.97
C TYR A 507 16.28 1.07 11.78
N ILE A 508 16.52 2.16 11.08
CA ILE A 508 15.51 3.18 10.77
C ILE A 508 15.29 3.37 9.27
N LYS A 509 16.01 2.60 8.44
CA LYS A 509 15.98 2.72 6.98
C LYS A 509 14.58 2.57 6.41
N HIS A 510 13.87 1.53 6.85
CA HIS A 510 12.52 1.25 6.35
C HIS A 510 11.48 2.18 6.97
N LEU A 511 11.65 2.58 8.23
CA LEU A 511 10.77 3.57 8.88
C LEU A 511 10.77 4.89 8.13
N LEU A 512 11.96 5.39 7.75
CA LEU A 512 12.13 6.58 6.91
C LEU A 512 11.64 6.34 5.48
N GLY A 513 12.04 5.20 4.92
CA GLY A 513 11.68 4.80 3.55
C GLY A 513 10.17 4.75 3.35
N TYR A 514 9.44 4.09 4.23
CA TYR A 514 7.98 4.02 4.18
C TYR A 514 7.26 5.31 4.59
N GLY A 515 7.99 6.29 5.11
CA GLY A 515 7.40 7.53 5.59
C GLY A 515 6.52 7.36 6.83
N LEU A 516 6.86 6.42 7.71
CA LEU A 516 6.23 6.28 9.03
C LEU A 516 6.78 7.31 10.01
N ILE A 517 8.08 7.58 9.90
CA ILE A 517 8.78 8.64 10.63
C ILE A 517 9.44 9.62 9.67
N GLN A 518 9.79 10.77 10.19
CA GLN A 518 10.59 11.79 9.50
C GLN A 518 11.67 12.31 10.44
N LYS A 519 12.80 12.72 9.85
CA LYS A 519 13.86 13.41 10.58
C LYS A 519 13.59 14.91 10.55
N ILE A 520 13.61 15.56 11.71
CA ILE A 520 13.48 17.02 11.87
C ILE A 520 14.71 17.48 12.66
N GLU A 521 15.61 18.20 12.00
CA GLU A 521 16.91 18.56 12.55
C GLU A 521 17.68 17.31 13.01
N ASP A 522 17.90 17.15 14.30
CA ASP A 522 18.58 15.99 14.90
C ASP A 522 17.63 14.99 15.54
N ASP A 523 16.33 15.24 15.50
CA ASP A 523 15.30 14.40 16.11
C ASP A 523 14.46 13.64 15.07
N TYR A 524 13.67 12.67 15.54
CA TYR A 524 12.75 11.89 14.74
C TYR A 524 11.33 12.01 15.29
N GLU A 525 10.39 12.13 14.38
CA GLU A 525 8.97 12.23 14.71
C GLU A 525 8.13 11.29 13.85
N PHE A 526 6.96 10.90 14.36
CA PHE A 526 5.97 10.23 13.52
C PHE A 526 5.53 11.16 12.39
N LYS A 527 5.72 10.75 11.16
CA LYS A 527 5.14 11.40 9.99
C LYS A 527 3.66 11.05 9.84
N MET A 528 3.23 9.94 10.43
CA MET A 528 1.87 9.43 10.46
C MET A 528 1.40 9.41 11.93
N GLU A 529 0.90 10.56 12.42
CA GLU A 529 0.57 10.76 13.84
C GLU A 529 -0.42 9.72 14.40
N VAL A 530 -1.40 9.31 13.59
CA VAL A 530 -2.41 8.31 14.00
C VAL A 530 -1.79 6.98 14.43
N MET A 531 -0.63 6.62 13.89
CA MET A 531 0.05 5.37 14.24
C MET A 531 0.63 5.39 15.65
N LYS A 532 1.04 6.55 16.15
CA LYS A 532 1.52 6.70 17.52
C LYS A 532 0.45 6.27 18.53
N ASP A 533 -0.74 6.88 18.45
CA ASP A 533 -1.83 6.59 19.37
C ASP A 533 -2.30 5.14 19.23
N TYR A 534 -2.29 4.62 17.99
CA TYR A 534 -2.66 3.25 17.70
C TYR A 534 -1.68 2.25 18.33
N ILE A 535 -0.35 2.47 18.18
CA ILE A 535 0.69 1.61 18.77
C ILE A 535 0.59 1.62 20.29
N ILE A 536 0.49 2.79 20.92
CA ILE A 536 0.33 2.91 22.37
C ILE A 536 -0.86 2.08 22.87
N LYS A 537 -2.00 2.20 22.20
CA LYS A 537 -3.22 1.48 22.57
C LYS A 537 -3.10 -0.03 22.35
N LYS A 538 -2.56 -0.45 21.21
CA LYS A 538 -2.47 -1.86 20.82
C LYS A 538 -1.50 -2.64 21.68
N GLU A 539 -0.31 -2.09 21.88
CA GLU A 539 0.73 -2.73 22.69
C GLU A 539 0.48 -2.54 24.19
N LYS A 540 -0.65 -1.92 24.58
CA LYS A 540 -1.02 -1.63 25.98
C LYS A 540 0.12 -0.94 26.77
N LEU A 541 0.86 -0.07 26.08
CA LEU A 541 1.97 0.66 26.67
C LEU A 541 1.43 1.56 27.77
N LYS A 542 1.81 1.30 28.99
CA LYS A 542 1.35 2.07 30.16
C LYS A 542 2.28 3.25 30.37
N VAL A 543 1.84 4.43 29.96
CA VAL A 543 2.47 5.67 30.42
C VAL A 543 1.93 5.98 31.81
N LYS A 544 2.60 5.48 32.83
CA LYS A 544 2.28 5.83 34.22
C LYS A 544 2.90 7.17 34.55
N THR A 545 2.09 8.18 34.77
CA THR A 545 2.51 9.45 35.39
C THR A 545 2.57 9.26 36.89
N LEU A 546 3.74 8.95 37.42
CA LEU A 546 4.00 8.91 38.86
C LEU A 546 4.40 10.32 39.34
N LYS A 547 3.68 10.86 40.30
CA LYS A 547 3.79 12.29 40.69
C LYS A 547 4.94 12.58 41.66
N SER A 548 5.29 11.64 42.52
CA SER A 548 6.40 11.80 43.49
C SER A 548 7.57 10.87 43.18
N ILE A 549 8.75 11.18 43.72
CA ILE A 549 9.93 10.33 43.56
C ILE A 549 9.75 9.04 44.37
N GLU A 550 9.06 9.10 45.50
CA GLU A 550 8.73 7.96 46.34
C GLU A 550 7.78 6.99 45.62
N ASP A 551 6.79 7.51 44.88
CA ASP A 551 5.89 6.71 44.04
C ASP A 551 6.66 6.01 42.93
N LYS A 552 7.63 6.70 42.29
CA LYS A 552 8.49 6.13 41.27
C LYS A 552 9.36 5.00 41.83
N TRP A 553 9.96 5.19 43.01
CA TRP A 553 10.77 4.15 43.67
C TRP A 553 9.94 2.95 44.05
N LYS A 554 8.82 3.16 44.74
CA LYS A 554 7.91 2.08 45.14
C LYS A 554 7.48 1.26 43.92
N TYR A 555 7.10 1.92 42.86
CA TYR A 555 6.71 1.28 41.62
C TYR A 555 7.84 0.43 41.01
N LEU A 556 9.06 0.96 40.88
CA LEU A 556 10.21 0.27 40.32
C LEU A 556 10.59 -0.97 41.15
N VAL A 557 10.54 -0.87 42.49
CA VAL A 557 10.84 -2.00 43.40
C VAL A 557 9.78 -3.09 43.29
N GLU A 558 8.50 -2.72 43.25
CA GLU A 558 7.38 -3.67 43.12
C GLU A 558 7.39 -4.41 41.81
N GLU A 559 7.50 -3.70 40.68
CA GLU A 559 7.46 -4.31 39.31
C GLU A 559 8.71 -5.18 39.08
N ARG A 560 9.88 -4.71 39.51
CA ARG A 560 11.10 -5.51 39.44
C ARG A 560 11.00 -6.78 40.28
N GLY A 561 10.50 -6.69 41.49
CA GLY A 561 10.32 -7.85 42.38
C GLY A 561 9.40 -8.90 41.75
N LYS A 562 8.27 -8.49 41.19
CA LYS A 562 7.34 -9.38 40.49
C LYS A 562 8.01 -10.06 39.30
N LEU A 563 8.69 -9.27 38.46
CA LEU A 563 9.40 -9.78 37.29
C LEU A 563 10.50 -10.77 37.69
N GLU A 564 11.31 -10.44 38.70
CA GLU A 564 12.43 -11.28 39.13
C GLU A 564 11.94 -12.64 39.62
N VAL A 565 10.88 -12.70 40.41
CA VAL A 565 10.30 -13.97 40.91
C VAL A 565 9.84 -14.85 39.73
N SER A 566 9.06 -14.29 38.81
CA SER A 566 8.53 -15.04 37.65
C SER A 566 9.66 -15.45 36.70
N PHE A 567 10.64 -14.58 36.51
CA PHE A 567 11.76 -14.85 35.64
C PHE A 567 12.70 -15.94 36.20
N ARG A 568 12.95 -15.96 37.52
CA ARG A 568 13.67 -17.05 38.17
C ARG A 568 13.00 -18.38 37.92
N LYS A 569 11.67 -18.44 38.05
CA LYS A 569 10.88 -19.66 37.80
C LYS A 569 11.06 -20.14 36.35
N MET A 570 10.90 -19.25 35.37
CA MET A 570 11.07 -19.56 33.95
C MET A 570 12.49 -20.06 33.66
N VAL A 571 13.53 -19.35 34.08
CA VAL A 571 14.93 -19.74 33.84
C VAL A 571 15.23 -21.10 34.44
N LYS A 572 14.79 -21.38 35.68
CA LYS A 572 14.92 -22.70 36.32
C LYS A 572 14.27 -23.79 35.45
N GLN A 573 13.02 -23.60 35.06
CA GLN A 573 12.26 -24.61 34.30
C GLN A 573 12.92 -24.92 32.97
N VAL A 574 13.35 -23.89 32.21
CA VAL A 574 14.02 -24.08 30.91
C VAL A 574 15.33 -24.87 31.10
N LEU A 575 16.15 -24.55 32.11
CA LEU A 575 17.40 -25.27 32.32
C LEU A 575 17.18 -26.73 32.78
N VAL A 576 16.12 -26.99 33.54
CA VAL A 576 15.74 -28.36 33.95
C VAL A 576 15.26 -29.13 32.71
N ILE A 577 14.43 -28.56 31.87
CA ILE A 577 13.99 -29.20 30.61
C ILE A 577 15.20 -29.54 29.73
N GLU A 578 16.15 -28.62 29.64
CA GLU A 578 17.36 -28.84 28.83
C GLU A 578 18.21 -30.00 29.37
N GLN A 579 18.31 -30.14 30.67
CA GLN A 579 18.99 -31.29 31.30
C GLN A 579 18.31 -32.63 31.00
N PHE A 580 16.99 -32.65 30.84
CA PHE A 580 16.27 -33.87 30.43
C PHE A 580 16.45 -34.18 28.95
N LYS A 581 16.63 -33.16 28.12
CA LYS A 581 16.83 -33.34 26.67
C LYS A 581 18.27 -33.71 26.28
N ASP A 582 19.25 -33.21 27.05
CA ASP A 582 20.68 -33.48 26.83
C ASP A 582 21.30 -34.09 28.12
N SER A 583 21.54 -35.38 28.08
CA SER A 583 22.15 -36.11 29.23
C SER A 583 23.56 -35.64 29.59
N ASN A 584 24.25 -34.93 28.70
CA ASN A 584 25.56 -34.33 28.96
C ASN A 584 25.47 -32.93 29.61
N PHE A 585 24.27 -32.32 29.62
CA PHE A 585 24.06 -31.02 30.21
C PHE A 585 23.62 -31.19 31.70
N ASN A 586 24.34 -30.53 32.60
CA ASN A 586 23.99 -30.47 34.02
C ASN A 586 23.61 -29.05 34.41
N ALA A 587 22.31 -28.80 34.63
CA ALA A 587 21.77 -27.49 34.97
C ALA A 587 22.41 -26.86 36.21
N LYS A 588 22.65 -27.61 37.26
CA LYS A 588 23.30 -27.12 38.48
C LYS A 588 24.72 -26.66 38.21
N SER A 589 25.52 -27.47 37.52
CA SER A 589 26.91 -27.13 37.15
C SER A 589 26.96 -25.91 36.27
N TYR A 590 26.03 -25.78 35.31
CA TYR A 590 25.91 -24.61 34.47
C TYR A 590 25.60 -23.35 35.26
N VAL A 591 24.58 -23.36 36.13
CA VAL A 591 24.23 -22.21 36.98
C VAL A 591 25.46 -21.81 37.82
N MET A 592 26.11 -22.75 38.49
CA MET A 592 27.27 -22.49 39.31
C MET A 592 28.46 -21.89 38.53
N SER A 593 28.57 -22.19 37.24
CA SER A 593 29.65 -21.64 36.39
C SER A 593 29.43 -20.18 36.00
N LYS A 594 28.17 -19.70 36.01
CA LYS A 594 27.77 -18.36 35.55
C LYS A 594 27.55 -17.36 36.67
N LEU A 595 27.47 -17.84 37.95
CA LEU A 595 27.32 -16.95 39.09
C LEU A 595 28.53 -16.03 39.27
N HIS A 596 28.28 -14.81 39.71
CA HIS A 596 29.32 -13.85 40.09
C HIS A 596 30.14 -14.42 41.26
N ASN A 597 31.45 -14.30 41.25
CA ASN A 597 32.36 -14.90 42.25
C ASN A 597 32.22 -16.45 42.41
N SER A 598 32.28 -17.16 41.30
CA SER A 598 32.05 -18.60 41.20
C SER A 598 32.87 -19.46 42.18
N SER A 599 34.07 -19.05 42.59
CA SER A 599 34.91 -19.77 43.53
C SER A 599 34.37 -19.75 44.97
N THR A 600 33.87 -18.62 45.44
CA THR A 600 33.25 -18.45 46.75
C THR A 600 31.87 -19.11 46.82
N HIS A 601 31.07 -18.96 45.76
CA HIS A 601 29.74 -19.55 45.67
C HIS A 601 29.79 -21.07 45.51
N LYS A 602 30.80 -21.66 44.87
CA LYS A 602 30.99 -23.11 44.83
C LYS A 602 31.14 -23.72 46.23
N LYS A 603 31.85 -23.05 47.15
CA LYS A 603 31.97 -23.49 48.54
C LYS A 603 30.66 -23.30 49.31
N LYS A 604 29.93 -22.18 49.10
CA LYS A 604 28.71 -21.83 49.85
C LYS A 604 27.50 -22.64 49.41
N TYR A 605 27.34 -22.86 48.10
CA TYR A 605 26.14 -23.42 47.48
C TYR A 605 26.33 -24.81 46.83
N GLY A 606 27.52 -25.39 46.92
CA GLY A 606 27.85 -26.68 46.29
C GLY A 606 26.93 -27.86 46.65
N ASN A 607 26.37 -27.86 47.88
CA ASN A 607 25.47 -28.90 48.35
C ASN A 607 23.98 -28.63 48.07
N LEU A 608 23.62 -27.44 47.56
CA LEU A 608 22.23 -27.09 47.26
C LEU A 608 21.72 -27.83 46.04
N SER A 609 20.43 -28.18 46.02
CA SER A 609 19.76 -28.67 44.84
C SER A 609 19.55 -27.53 43.83
N ILE A 610 19.21 -27.86 42.60
CA ILE A 610 18.87 -26.83 41.58
C ILE A 610 17.65 -25.99 42.04
N ASN A 611 16.69 -26.61 42.72
CA ASN A 611 15.53 -25.92 43.29
C ASN A 611 15.93 -24.92 44.38
N ASP A 612 16.87 -25.32 45.23
CA ASP A 612 17.37 -24.47 46.33
C ASP A 612 18.21 -23.30 45.80
N LEU A 613 18.94 -23.49 44.70
CA LEU A 613 19.71 -22.42 44.04
C LEU A 613 18.81 -21.29 43.53
N PHE A 614 17.63 -21.61 43.06
CA PHE A 614 16.68 -20.59 42.57
C PHE A 614 15.75 -20.07 43.68
N ASN A 615 15.87 -20.55 44.90
CA ASN A 615 15.18 -20.02 46.08
C ASN A 615 15.98 -18.84 46.66
N ALA A 616 15.34 -17.64 46.67
CA ALA A 616 15.99 -16.41 47.12
C ALA A 616 16.44 -16.44 48.59
N ASP A 617 15.79 -17.24 49.45
CA ASP A 617 16.14 -17.38 50.85
C ASP A 617 17.37 -18.28 51.08
N LYS A 618 17.73 -19.09 50.07
CA LYS A 618 18.80 -20.09 50.17
C LYS A 618 20.05 -19.74 49.36
N ALA A 619 19.90 -19.02 48.26
CA ALA A 619 21.01 -18.63 47.41
C ALA A 619 20.85 -17.24 46.81
N GLU A 620 21.93 -16.49 46.77
CA GLU A 620 22.03 -15.15 46.21
C GLU A 620 22.29 -15.21 44.71
N ILE A 621 21.23 -15.46 43.92
CA ILE A 621 21.28 -15.28 42.44
C ILE A 621 20.70 -13.91 42.11
N TYR A 622 21.52 -13.03 41.58
CA TYR A 622 21.09 -11.68 41.20
C TYR A 622 20.41 -11.66 39.85
N PHE A 623 19.62 -10.63 39.59
CA PHE A 623 18.97 -10.43 38.30
C PHE A 623 19.98 -10.38 37.11
N SER A 624 21.18 -9.83 37.37
CA SER A 624 22.30 -9.86 36.41
C SER A 624 22.86 -11.26 36.13
N ASP A 625 22.70 -12.18 37.06
CA ASP A 625 23.11 -13.57 36.84
C ASP A 625 22.08 -14.33 36.01
N LEU A 626 20.78 -14.02 36.19
CA LEU A 626 19.73 -14.55 35.32
C LEU A 626 19.93 -14.13 33.85
N ASP A 627 20.32 -12.88 33.61
CA ASP A 627 20.75 -12.41 32.29
C ASP A 627 21.86 -13.27 31.68
N LYS A 628 22.95 -13.52 32.44
CA LYS A 628 24.05 -14.36 31.96
C LYS A 628 23.63 -15.80 31.69
N LEU A 629 22.74 -16.36 32.53
CA LEU A 629 22.23 -17.71 32.36
C LEU A 629 21.46 -17.86 31.03
N VAL A 630 20.56 -16.93 30.76
CA VAL A 630 19.77 -16.94 29.51
C VAL A 630 20.66 -16.75 28.30
N ARG A 631 21.49 -15.70 28.27
CA ARG A 631 22.37 -15.43 27.12
C ARG A 631 23.43 -16.49 26.87
N GLY A 632 23.90 -17.14 27.93
CA GLY A 632 24.89 -18.20 27.80
C GLY A 632 24.35 -19.53 27.23
N LYS A 633 23.04 -19.70 27.14
CA LYS A 633 22.35 -20.85 26.56
C LYS A 633 21.17 -20.38 25.70
N TRP A 634 21.38 -19.32 24.93
CA TRP A 634 20.34 -18.64 24.17
C TRP A 634 19.46 -19.58 23.35
N GLU A 635 20.06 -20.55 22.63
CA GLU A 635 19.35 -21.52 21.80
C GLU A 635 18.24 -22.29 22.56
N SER A 636 18.46 -22.55 23.87
CA SER A 636 17.47 -23.22 24.70
C SER A 636 16.31 -22.30 25.12
N PHE A 637 16.56 -20.99 25.17
CA PHE A 637 15.58 -19.99 25.57
C PHE A 637 14.85 -19.35 24.39
N GLU A 638 15.46 -19.25 23.22
CA GLU A 638 14.95 -18.58 22.02
C GLU A 638 13.55 -19.08 21.63
N ARG A 639 13.27 -20.38 21.75
CA ARG A 639 11.95 -20.96 21.48
C ARG A 639 10.83 -20.44 22.38
N TYR A 640 11.17 -19.94 23.57
CA TYR A 640 10.22 -19.35 24.51
C TYR A 640 10.21 -17.82 24.44
N ILE A 641 11.27 -17.23 23.89
CA ILE A 641 11.47 -15.79 23.69
C ILE A 641 11.21 -15.46 22.21
N LYS A 642 10.11 -15.95 21.63
CA LYS A 642 9.82 -15.96 20.18
C LYS A 642 9.86 -14.58 19.50
N ASP A 643 9.66 -13.51 20.26
CA ASP A 643 9.46 -12.17 19.71
C ASP A 643 10.62 -11.20 20.05
N MET A 644 11.78 -11.74 20.45
CA MET A 644 12.94 -10.93 20.84
C MET A 644 14.25 -11.67 20.53
N ASP A 645 15.23 -10.94 20.02
CA ASP A 645 16.57 -11.46 19.82
C ASP A 645 17.45 -11.32 21.07
N GLN A 646 18.66 -11.89 21.02
CA GLN A 646 19.56 -11.90 22.16
C GLN A 646 20.07 -10.51 22.55
N GLU A 647 20.26 -9.59 21.60
CA GLU A 647 20.74 -8.25 21.88
C GLU A 647 19.64 -7.37 22.46
N SER A 648 18.43 -7.44 21.94
CA SER A 648 17.25 -6.79 22.52
C SER A 648 17.00 -7.27 23.95
N PHE A 649 17.07 -8.57 24.18
CA PHE A 649 16.97 -9.15 25.53
C PHE A 649 18.03 -8.57 26.47
N LYS A 650 19.29 -8.55 26.07
CA LYS A 650 20.43 -7.97 26.82
C LYS A 650 20.19 -6.49 27.13
N HIS A 651 19.66 -5.75 26.18
CA HIS A 651 19.30 -4.33 26.37
C HIS A 651 18.27 -4.17 27.48
N TYR A 652 17.12 -4.86 27.40
CA TYR A 652 16.09 -4.76 28.42
C TYR A 652 16.58 -5.19 29.80
N MET A 653 17.36 -6.26 29.89
CA MET A 653 17.97 -6.70 31.15
C MET A 653 18.92 -5.65 31.71
N LYS A 654 19.71 -4.96 30.87
CA LYS A 654 20.60 -3.87 31.26
C LYS A 654 19.83 -2.65 31.78
N VAL A 655 18.73 -2.28 31.12
CA VAL A 655 17.84 -1.19 31.52
C VAL A 655 17.27 -1.45 32.91
N ILE A 656 16.70 -2.62 33.14
CA ILE A 656 16.14 -3.00 34.46
C ILE A 656 17.23 -3.03 35.53
N ASN A 657 18.42 -3.51 35.19
CA ASN A 657 19.53 -3.53 36.17
C ASN A 657 20.05 -2.12 36.48
N LYS A 658 20.02 -1.17 35.54
CA LYS A 658 20.51 0.19 35.73
C LYS A 658 19.51 1.10 36.44
N VAL A 659 18.24 1.05 36.03
CA VAL A 659 17.18 1.95 36.52
C VAL A 659 16.37 1.31 37.65
N GLY A 660 16.07 0.03 37.52
CA GLY A 660 15.28 -0.72 38.51
C GLY A 660 15.96 -0.94 39.89
N ARG A 661 17.23 -0.52 40.05
CA ARG A 661 17.97 -0.48 41.31
C ARG A 661 17.95 0.90 41.98
N ALA A 662 16.88 1.65 41.82
CA ALA A 662 16.75 2.98 42.42
C ALA A 662 16.92 2.95 43.95
N ASP A 663 16.51 1.86 44.58
CA ASP A 663 16.67 1.57 46.03
C ASP A 663 18.14 1.40 46.48
N ALA A 664 19.00 0.89 45.60
CA ALA A 664 20.41 0.62 45.97
C ALA A 664 21.32 1.87 45.85
N HIS A 665 20.87 2.95 45.17
CA HIS A 665 21.69 4.11 44.88
C HIS A 665 21.07 5.45 45.27
N ALA A 666 19.94 5.48 46.02
CA ALA A 666 19.27 6.67 46.58
C ALA A 666 19.29 7.88 45.58
N LYS A 667 18.90 7.65 44.33
CA LYS A 667 18.91 8.72 43.33
C LYS A 667 17.89 9.78 43.69
N GLU A 668 18.36 11.00 43.90
CA GLU A 668 17.52 12.16 44.21
C GLU A 668 16.53 12.52 43.08
N LYS A 669 16.77 12.03 41.86
CA LYS A 669 15.89 12.24 40.70
C LYS A 669 15.80 10.98 39.85
N ILE A 670 14.58 10.55 39.57
CA ILE A 670 14.27 9.58 38.52
C ILE A 670 13.61 10.35 37.37
N ASP A 671 14.32 10.44 36.26
CA ASP A 671 13.85 11.10 35.06
C ASP A 671 12.64 10.34 34.52
N GLU A 672 11.63 11.06 34.01
CA GLU A 672 10.44 10.50 33.34
C GLU A 672 10.81 9.57 32.19
N LYS A 673 11.87 9.89 31.50
CA LYS A 673 12.43 9.14 30.39
C LYS A 673 12.99 7.80 30.82
N ALA A 674 13.81 7.78 31.85
CA ALA A 674 14.34 6.54 32.43
C ALA A 674 13.22 5.65 33.01
N LEU A 675 12.15 6.25 33.54
CA LEU A 675 10.98 5.52 34.01
C LEU A 675 10.20 4.88 32.86
N GLN A 676 10.04 5.57 31.74
CA GLN A 676 9.39 5.03 30.55
C GLN A 676 10.18 3.87 29.95
N GLU A 677 11.50 4.01 29.82
CA GLU A 677 12.40 2.98 29.32
C GLU A 677 12.29 1.68 30.15
N VAL A 678 12.31 1.80 31.48
CA VAL A 678 12.20 0.62 32.34
C VAL A 678 10.80 0.00 32.31
N ASN A 679 9.74 0.81 32.12
CA ASN A 679 8.39 0.29 31.96
C ASN A 679 8.24 -0.59 30.72
N ILE A 680 8.80 -0.14 29.58
CA ILE A 680 8.82 -0.93 28.35
C ILE A 680 9.57 -2.25 28.59
N ALA A 681 10.71 -2.19 29.26
CA ALA A 681 11.48 -3.39 29.58
C ALA A 681 10.70 -4.36 30.49
N PHE A 682 9.99 -3.85 31.49
CA PHE A 682 9.13 -4.66 32.36
C PHE A 682 7.99 -5.31 31.57
N ASP A 683 7.29 -4.55 30.74
CA ASP A 683 6.16 -5.08 29.96
C ASP A 683 6.63 -6.15 28.95
N LYS A 684 7.75 -5.92 28.25
CA LYS A 684 8.31 -6.88 27.29
C LYS A 684 8.72 -8.20 27.94
N LEU A 685 9.46 -8.15 29.03
CA LEU A 685 9.89 -9.37 29.74
C LEU A 685 8.73 -10.07 30.46
N SER A 686 7.76 -9.32 31.00
CA SER A 686 6.56 -9.91 31.61
C SER A 686 5.68 -10.63 30.58
N ASN A 687 5.57 -10.10 29.35
CA ASN A 687 4.83 -10.76 28.28
C ASN A 687 5.48 -12.09 27.86
N ILE A 688 6.82 -12.15 27.79
CA ILE A 688 7.55 -13.39 27.50
C ILE A 688 7.25 -14.45 28.58
N ILE A 689 7.30 -14.05 29.85
CA ILE A 689 7.03 -14.96 30.98
C ILE A 689 5.58 -15.45 30.94
N SER A 690 4.62 -14.57 30.68
CA SER A 690 3.20 -14.91 30.57
C SER A 690 2.94 -15.88 29.41
N ASN A 691 3.60 -15.69 28.29
CA ASN A 691 3.52 -16.60 27.14
C ASN A 691 4.14 -17.98 27.47
N PHE A 692 5.23 -18.00 28.25
CA PHE A 692 5.84 -19.23 28.72
C PHE A 692 4.88 -19.99 29.66
N ASP A 693 4.26 -19.33 30.63
CA ASP A 693 3.30 -19.93 31.56
C ASP A 693 2.01 -20.43 30.88
N SER A 694 1.64 -19.85 29.72
CA SER A 694 0.47 -20.26 28.93
C SER A 694 0.75 -21.37 27.90
N THR A 695 2.01 -21.70 27.65
CA THR A 695 2.37 -22.81 26.75
C THR A 695 2.01 -24.14 27.44
N PRO A 696 1.25 -25.06 26.77
CA PRO A 696 0.89 -26.36 27.37
C PRO A 696 2.17 -27.07 27.83
N ASN A 697 2.21 -27.39 29.09
CA ASN A 697 3.39 -27.95 29.77
C ASN A 697 3.86 -29.25 29.08
N GLU A 698 4.98 -29.17 28.36
CA GLU A 698 5.83 -30.39 28.15
C GLU A 698 6.29 -30.98 29.49
N LEU A 699 5.92 -30.35 30.60
CA LEU A 699 6.31 -30.70 31.97
C LEU A 699 5.29 -31.56 32.72
N SER A 700 4.02 -31.66 32.29
CA SER A 700 3.04 -32.54 32.94
C SER A 700 3.45 -34.00 32.86
N ASP A 701 4.16 -34.39 31.79
CA ASP A 701 4.62 -35.77 31.57
C ASP A 701 5.98 -36.08 32.25
N VAL A 702 6.68 -35.05 32.75
CA VAL A 702 8.01 -35.16 33.35
C VAL A 702 7.93 -35.14 34.90
N PHE A 703 6.83 -34.60 35.47
CA PHE A 703 6.63 -34.52 36.91
C PHE A 703 5.43 -35.34 37.43
N SER A 704 4.74 -36.11 36.54
CA SER A 704 3.84 -37.21 36.91
C SER A 704 4.62 -38.52 36.97
#